data_b8f6be8de733905049cbe01a5945d24c
#
_entry.id   b8f6be8de733905049cbe01a5945d24c
#
_cell.length_a   1.000
_cell.length_b   1.000
_cell.length_c   1.000
_cell.angle_alpha   90.00
_cell.angle_beta   90.00
_cell.angle_gamma   90.00
#
_symmetry.space_group_name_H-M   'P 1'
#
loop_
_entity.id
_entity.type
_entity.pdbx_description
1 polymer ?
#
loop_
_entity_poly.entity_id
_entity_poly.type
_entity_poly.pdbx_seq_one_letter_code
_entity_poly.pdbx_strand_id
1 'polypeptide(L)'
;MRKKLLLAGAMALTALCASAVPACPVPATLTQPDGKTVTLRLVGDEFHNYSVTTDGRTVCQDASGAYVYAEVGADGTLVPTAVLAHDPAQRSEAELAYLALAPQKVVPRPSEHQQTMRSQQLQMAGNPRMLYDYNKFRGLVILVNFTDMKFSYTNAHEIFTDMITKRNYDGFMNNASIPTKEEYTGSVRDYFFDNSRGVFDPAFDVVGPVDIDVASTYPQQTSRMQSVVSKVIAAANPQVDFTKYDTDGDGMVDMFYIIFAGYGSNFQGNNSSYVWPHAWNVSSFNITADGKRMGRYACSTEFYGRPASHYIDGIGTICHEFSHVLGLMDEYDTDYSSGGGQSVDPGEWSVMAGGSYLNKARTPVGYSMMQRYQSGFAVPKVITAAGDYSLRDIDATNDGYRINLVDEDKEYFLLENRRKTGNKWNSYGPGQGMLVFRVDSTSTAPWSSNKINSNPAHNYYQLVRASYNGSSDSGSDPFPGTRNVTSLTAETSPALKGWGGAAPEFGLDSIWETDGVIHFRIRPDNRTRKIEDFENMSTTGRYDQDVQGVWTKWTFSNAQVVETAQGQHKVAMVKGSSLTTAAIPHGWIENASFEVTNNSGSTAFFQLQAEKDGVMTVMSTTTGSTLASVSTGSTSRLNFKIPNLENTRLMLVQKTGDSTSPVHIDNFTIVKDYIDAVQGIYADGTGTLRATVADGMVSVLASPGAAVRLYDLQGRLVASATADSDGRAALAPAARGCYIVSAGGSSLKVLFR
;
A
#
# COMPACT_ATOMS: atom_id res chain seq x y z
N MET A 1 43.61 -37.31 -16.47
CA MET A 1 42.19 -37.59 -16.18
C MET A 1 41.45 -36.26 -16.07
N ARG A 2 40.75 -35.86 -17.12
CA ARG A 2 39.96 -34.61 -17.16
C ARG A 2 38.59 -34.90 -16.66
N LYS A 3 38.20 -34.29 -15.52
CA LYS A 3 36.80 -34.29 -15.04
C LYS A 3 36.01 -33.31 -15.89
N LYS A 4 35.02 -33.80 -16.63
CA LYS A 4 34.01 -33.01 -17.31
C LYS A 4 33.02 -32.53 -16.27
N LEU A 5 32.96 -31.23 -16.07
CA LEU A 5 31.86 -30.58 -15.35
C LEU A 5 30.65 -30.51 -16.30
N LEU A 6 29.59 -31.22 -15.97
CA LEU A 6 28.29 -31.04 -16.60
C LEU A 6 27.64 -29.78 -15.99
N LEU A 7 27.58 -28.72 -16.80
CA LEU A 7 26.79 -27.55 -16.51
C LEU A 7 25.32 -27.88 -16.86
N ALA A 8 24.50 -28.20 -15.87
CA ALA A 8 23.05 -28.27 -16.03
C ALA A 8 22.53 -26.83 -16.13
N GLY A 9 22.24 -26.41 -17.37
CA GLY A 9 21.53 -25.15 -17.59
C GLY A 9 20.11 -25.26 -17.03
N ALA A 10 19.83 -24.58 -15.93
CA ALA A 10 18.49 -24.29 -15.53
C ALA A 10 17.90 -23.32 -16.57
N MET A 11 17.04 -23.80 -17.46
CA MET A 11 16.12 -22.94 -18.20
C MET A 11 15.21 -22.29 -17.17
N ALA A 12 15.48 -21.03 -16.86
CA ALA A 12 14.49 -20.19 -16.19
C ALA A 12 13.32 -20.04 -17.16
N LEU A 13 12.19 -20.68 -16.86
CA LEU A 13 10.93 -20.35 -17.49
C LEU A 13 10.60 -18.89 -17.06
N THR A 14 10.87 -17.96 -17.96
CA THR A 14 10.36 -16.59 -17.79
C THR A 14 8.86 -16.64 -18.00
N ALA A 15 8.13 -16.53 -16.93
CA ALA A 15 6.68 -16.42 -17.00
C ALA A 15 6.28 -15.02 -17.46
N LEU A 16 5.20 -14.96 -18.20
CA LEU A 16 4.72 -13.82 -18.98
C LEU A 16 3.68 -13.07 -18.17
N CYS A 17 3.84 -11.77 -18.00
CA CYS A 17 2.84 -10.93 -17.33
C CYS A 17 2.21 -9.95 -18.30
N ALA A 18 0.91 -9.79 -18.22
CA ALA A 18 0.17 -8.63 -18.69
C ALA A 18 -0.43 -7.91 -17.47
N SER A 19 -0.43 -6.61 -17.48
CA SER A 19 -1.06 -5.73 -16.51
C SER A 19 -1.80 -4.65 -17.29
N ALA A 20 -2.84 -4.06 -16.73
CA ALA A 20 -3.63 -3.06 -17.44
C ALA A 20 -4.21 -2.01 -16.50
N VAL A 21 -4.58 -0.86 -17.05
CA VAL A 21 -5.31 0.17 -16.30
C VAL A 21 -6.61 -0.41 -15.71
N PRO A 22 -6.99 0.01 -14.50
CA PRO A 22 -8.32 -0.27 -13.98
C PRO A 22 -9.38 0.36 -14.88
N ALA A 23 -10.61 -0.10 -14.79
CA ALA A 23 -11.74 0.55 -15.43
C ALA A 23 -11.79 2.03 -15.04
N CYS A 24 -12.15 2.89 -16.01
CA CYS A 24 -12.26 4.32 -15.75
C CYS A 24 -13.26 4.59 -14.60
N PRO A 25 -12.87 5.25 -13.52
CA PRO A 25 -13.73 5.45 -12.35
C PRO A 25 -14.84 6.49 -12.59
N VAL A 26 -14.76 7.25 -13.67
CA VAL A 26 -15.71 8.33 -13.98
C VAL A 26 -17.05 7.76 -14.38
N PRO A 27 -18.15 8.06 -13.66
CA PRO A 27 -19.48 7.59 -14.02
C PRO A 27 -19.93 8.13 -15.40
N ALA A 28 -20.71 7.33 -16.11
CA ALA A 28 -21.31 7.73 -17.37
C ALA A 28 -22.84 7.62 -17.30
N THR A 29 -23.53 8.71 -17.65
CA THR A 29 -24.98 8.74 -17.72
C THR A 29 -25.44 8.35 -19.13
N LEU A 30 -26.34 7.39 -19.19
CA LEU A 30 -26.89 6.82 -20.43
C LEU A 30 -28.40 6.99 -20.43
N THR A 31 -28.98 7.18 -21.63
CA THR A 31 -30.42 7.21 -21.80
C THR A 31 -30.92 5.81 -22.10
N GLN A 32 -31.89 5.34 -21.34
CA GLN A 32 -32.57 4.06 -21.50
C GLN A 32 -33.65 4.13 -22.61
N PRO A 33 -34.12 2.98 -23.14
CA PRO A 33 -35.14 2.96 -24.19
C PRO A 33 -36.46 3.65 -23.82
N ASP A 34 -36.79 3.78 -22.55
CA ASP A 34 -37.98 4.48 -22.05
C ASP A 34 -37.77 6.00 -21.86
N GLY A 35 -36.60 6.52 -22.26
CA GLY A 35 -36.25 7.94 -22.19
C GLY A 35 -35.70 8.42 -20.84
N LYS A 36 -35.65 7.56 -19.80
CA LYS A 36 -35.05 7.89 -18.55
C LYS A 36 -33.53 7.64 -18.55
N THR A 37 -32.84 8.03 -17.50
CA THR A 37 -31.39 7.88 -17.42
C THR A 37 -30.96 6.82 -16.41
N VAL A 38 -29.81 6.22 -16.68
CA VAL A 38 -29.03 5.42 -15.72
C VAL A 38 -27.60 5.90 -15.75
N THR A 39 -27.06 6.22 -14.58
CA THR A 39 -25.66 6.59 -14.39
C THR A 39 -24.90 5.39 -13.87
N LEU A 40 -23.90 4.97 -14.61
CA LEU A 40 -23.15 3.74 -14.38
C LEU A 40 -21.68 4.05 -14.15
N ARG A 41 -21.09 3.26 -13.28
CA ARG A 41 -19.65 3.17 -13.08
C ARG A 41 -19.17 1.79 -13.50
N LEU A 42 -18.12 1.73 -14.30
CA LEU A 42 -17.42 0.50 -14.63
C LEU A 42 -16.49 0.13 -13.45
N VAL A 43 -16.45 -1.15 -13.11
CA VAL A 43 -15.60 -1.73 -12.07
C VAL A 43 -14.83 -2.87 -12.71
N GLY A 44 -13.53 -2.97 -12.46
CA GLY A 44 -12.75 -4.10 -12.95
C GLY A 44 -11.53 -3.71 -13.74
N ASP A 45 -10.97 -4.71 -14.41
CA ASP A 45 -9.84 -4.66 -15.33
C ASP A 45 -10.13 -5.46 -16.61
N GLU A 46 -9.14 -5.66 -17.46
CA GLU A 46 -9.24 -6.42 -18.71
C GLU A 46 -9.68 -7.87 -18.52
N PHE A 47 -9.49 -8.45 -17.33
CA PHE A 47 -9.85 -9.85 -17.03
C PHE A 47 -11.22 -9.98 -16.40
N HIS A 48 -11.61 -9.00 -15.58
CA HIS A 48 -12.83 -9.08 -14.81
C HIS A 48 -13.44 -7.71 -14.61
N ASN A 49 -14.48 -7.41 -15.36
CA ASN A 49 -15.17 -6.13 -15.28
C ASN A 49 -16.69 -6.29 -15.31
N TYR A 50 -17.38 -5.35 -14.68
CA TYR A 50 -18.85 -5.26 -14.64
C TYR A 50 -19.29 -3.83 -14.33
N SER A 51 -20.54 -3.49 -14.63
CA SER A 51 -21.09 -2.17 -14.38
C SER A 51 -21.96 -2.14 -13.13
N VAL A 52 -21.89 -1.02 -12.41
CA VAL A 52 -22.76 -0.77 -11.25
C VAL A 52 -23.42 0.60 -11.36
N THR A 53 -24.62 0.74 -10.81
CA THR A 53 -25.29 2.04 -10.63
C THR A 53 -24.55 2.89 -9.58
N THR A 54 -24.92 4.17 -9.46
CA THR A 54 -24.32 5.10 -8.47
C THR A 54 -24.55 4.66 -7.01
N ASP A 55 -25.61 3.91 -6.75
CA ASP A 55 -25.90 3.29 -5.42
C ASP A 55 -25.41 1.84 -5.31
N GLY A 56 -24.55 1.37 -6.26
CA GLY A 56 -23.82 0.12 -6.16
C GLY A 56 -24.58 -1.13 -6.60
N ARG A 57 -25.72 -1.00 -7.31
CA ARG A 57 -26.45 -2.15 -7.88
C ARG A 57 -25.78 -2.63 -9.16
N THR A 58 -25.53 -3.92 -9.29
CA THR A 58 -24.92 -4.51 -10.48
C THR A 58 -25.92 -4.57 -11.62
N VAL A 59 -25.46 -4.19 -12.82
CA VAL A 59 -26.27 -4.16 -14.03
C VAL A 59 -25.51 -4.81 -15.20
N CYS A 60 -26.25 -5.32 -16.17
CA CYS A 60 -25.73 -5.77 -17.46
C CYS A 60 -26.67 -5.36 -18.60
N GLN A 61 -26.22 -5.49 -19.83
CA GLN A 61 -27.08 -5.24 -21.00
C GLN A 61 -27.92 -6.48 -21.31
N ASP A 62 -29.17 -6.24 -21.66
CA ASP A 62 -30.03 -7.26 -22.25
C ASP A 62 -29.77 -7.41 -23.77
N ALA A 63 -30.52 -8.26 -24.45
CA ALA A 63 -30.38 -8.50 -25.88
C ALA A 63 -30.68 -7.27 -26.76
N SER A 64 -31.38 -6.24 -26.23
CA SER A 64 -31.66 -4.99 -26.89
C SER A 64 -30.57 -3.93 -26.68
N GLY A 65 -29.62 -4.19 -25.78
CA GLY A 65 -28.61 -3.25 -25.37
C GLY A 65 -29.03 -2.33 -24.22
N ALA A 66 -30.24 -2.49 -23.68
CA ALA A 66 -30.70 -1.74 -22.51
C ALA A 66 -30.02 -2.26 -21.23
N TYR A 67 -29.74 -1.36 -20.30
CA TYR A 67 -29.19 -1.76 -19.01
C TYR A 67 -30.28 -2.19 -18.04
N VAL A 68 -30.18 -3.43 -17.59
CA VAL A 68 -31.08 -4.05 -16.63
C VAL A 68 -30.32 -4.49 -15.38
N TYR A 69 -31.00 -4.67 -14.27
CA TYR A 69 -30.37 -5.28 -13.09
C TYR A 69 -29.94 -6.70 -13.40
N ALA A 70 -28.80 -7.09 -12.81
CA ALA A 70 -28.21 -8.39 -13.09
C ALA A 70 -28.34 -9.33 -11.89
N GLU A 71 -28.44 -10.62 -12.20
CA GLU A 71 -28.30 -11.75 -11.27
C GLU A 71 -27.07 -12.56 -11.66
N VAL A 72 -26.60 -13.43 -10.75
CA VAL A 72 -25.49 -14.35 -11.04
C VAL A 72 -26.09 -15.70 -11.40
N GLY A 73 -25.81 -16.17 -12.60
CA GLY A 73 -26.19 -17.49 -13.08
C GLY A 73 -25.44 -18.63 -12.34
N ALA A 74 -25.87 -19.85 -12.57
CA ALA A 74 -25.25 -21.05 -11.97
C ALA A 74 -23.78 -21.22 -12.37
N ASP A 75 -23.39 -20.73 -13.52
CA ASP A 75 -22.01 -20.68 -14.04
C ASP A 75 -21.17 -19.50 -13.50
N GLY A 76 -21.79 -18.63 -12.70
CA GLY A 76 -21.14 -17.44 -12.13
C GLY A 76 -21.13 -16.21 -13.05
N THR A 77 -21.71 -16.28 -14.24
CA THR A 77 -21.82 -15.14 -15.15
C THR A 77 -23.01 -14.24 -14.75
N LEU A 78 -22.99 -12.98 -15.23
CA LEU A 78 -24.13 -12.08 -15.07
C LEU A 78 -25.24 -12.45 -16.04
N VAL A 79 -26.47 -12.60 -15.51
CA VAL A 79 -27.69 -12.86 -16.26
C VAL A 79 -28.58 -11.63 -16.18
N PRO A 80 -29.03 -11.08 -17.32
CA PRO A 80 -29.92 -9.93 -17.34
C PRO A 80 -31.30 -10.30 -16.78
N THR A 81 -31.83 -9.45 -15.91
CA THR A 81 -33.24 -9.53 -15.47
C THR A 81 -34.15 -8.80 -16.47
N ALA A 82 -35.45 -8.85 -16.25
CA ALA A 82 -36.40 -8.07 -17.04
C ALA A 82 -36.61 -6.63 -16.55
N VAL A 83 -35.87 -6.18 -15.53
CA VAL A 83 -36.08 -4.88 -14.87
C VAL A 83 -35.06 -3.88 -15.33
N LEU A 84 -35.51 -2.84 -16.07
CA LEU A 84 -34.66 -1.72 -16.47
C LEU A 84 -34.08 -1.01 -15.27
N ALA A 85 -32.82 -0.64 -15.34
CA ALA A 85 -32.13 0.09 -14.30
C ALA A 85 -32.20 1.60 -14.57
N HIS A 86 -32.54 2.38 -13.54
CA HIS A 86 -32.60 3.83 -13.62
C HIS A 86 -31.84 4.51 -12.47
N ASP A 87 -31.54 5.78 -12.65
CA ASP A 87 -31.03 6.62 -11.57
C ASP A 87 -32.01 6.62 -10.40
N PRO A 88 -31.55 6.64 -9.14
CA PRO A 88 -32.42 6.49 -7.96
C PRO A 88 -33.65 7.39 -7.94
N ALA A 89 -33.54 8.63 -8.44
CA ALA A 89 -34.63 9.59 -8.49
C ALA A 89 -35.69 9.30 -9.58
N GLN A 90 -35.42 8.39 -10.52
CA GLN A 90 -36.28 8.07 -11.67
C GLN A 90 -36.89 6.67 -11.61
N ARG A 91 -36.63 5.93 -10.53
CA ARG A 91 -37.10 4.55 -10.34
C ARG A 91 -38.62 4.50 -10.17
N SER A 92 -39.24 3.52 -10.81
CA SER A 92 -40.66 3.22 -10.65
C SER A 92 -40.93 2.44 -9.35
N GLU A 93 -42.19 2.42 -8.91
CA GLU A 93 -42.60 1.61 -7.75
C GLU A 93 -42.29 0.10 -7.98
N ALA A 94 -42.49 -0.39 -9.18
CA ALA A 94 -42.18 -1.79 -9.53
C ALA A 94 -40.67 -2.09 -9.44
N GLU A 95 -39.85 -1.16 -9.89
CA GLU A 95 -38.40 -1.24 -9.78
C GLU A 95 -37.92 -1.22 -8.32
N LEU A 96 -38.48 -0.32 -7.51
CA LEU A 96 -38.19 -0.25 -6.08
C LEU A 96 -38.63 -1.52 -5.34
N ALA A 97 -39.78 -2.10 -5.70
CA ALA A 97 -40.25 -3.37 -5.14
C ALA A 97 -39.30 -4.54 -5.47
N TYR A 98 -38.79 -4.59 -6.72
CA TYR A 98 -37.76 -5.56 -7.10
C TYR A 98 -36.49 -5.36 -6.26
N LEU A 99 -35.99 -4.14 -6.16
CA LEU A 99 -34.75 -3.82 -5.44
C LEU A 99 -34.83 -4.08 -3.92
N ALA A 100 -36.04 -4.05 -3.34
CA ALA A 100 -36.24 -4.40 -1.94
C ALA A 100 -36.00 -5.90 -1.66
N LEU A 101 -36.12 -6.73 -2.66
CA LEU A 101 -35.92 -8.19 -2.56
C LEU A 101 -34.59 -8.67 -3.16
N ALA A 102 -34.05 -7.91 -4.12
CA ALA A 102 -32.80 -8.25 -4.80
C ALA A 102 -31.58 -7.99 -3.91
N PRO A 103 -30.50 -8.80 -4.04
CA PRO A 103 -29.21 -8.53 -3.41
C PRO A 103 -28.72 -7.10 -3.74
N GLN A 104 -28.12 -6.43 -2.77
CA GLN A 104 -27.63 -5.06 -3.02
C GLN A 104 -26.53 -5.03 -4.08
N LYS A 105 -25.63 -6.00 -4.06
CA LYS A 105 -24.53 -6.14 -5.03
C LYS A 105 -24.37 -7.61 -5.37
N VAL A 106 -24.26 -7.89 -6.64
CA VAL A 106 -23.84 -9.21 -7.15
C VAL A 106 -22.54 -9.04 -7.92
N VAL A 107 -21.61 -9.97 -7.77
CA VAL A 107 -20.33 -9.94 -8.42
C VAL A 107 -20.17 -11.19 -9.27
N PRO A 108 -19.93 -11.05 -10.59
CA PRO A 108 -19.68 -12.21 -11.45
C PRO A 108 -18.39 -12.92 -10.99
N ARG A 109 -18.30 -14.21 -11.28
CA ARG A 109 -17.05 -14.96 -11.10
C ARG A 109 -16.21 -14.81 -12.36
N PRO A 110 -14.89 -14.62 -12.24
CA PRO A 110 -13.99 -14.71 -13.38
C PRO A 110 -14.09 -16.09 -14.02
N SER A 111 -14.17 -16.17 -15.34
CA SER A 111 -14.18 -17.44 -16.07
C SER A 111 -12.85 -18.20 -15.86
N GLU A 112 -12.83 -19.53 -16.07
CA GLU A 112 -11.58 -20.31 -16.03
C GLU A 112 -10.54 -19.78 -17.01
N HIS A 113 -10.98 -19.30 -18.18
CA HIS A 113 -10.11 -18.67 -19.16
C HIS A 113 -9.49 -17.38 -18.60
N GLN A 114 -10.30 -16.50 -18.00
CA GLN A 114 -9.84 -15.28 -17.34
C GLN A 114 -8.89 -15.58 -16.19
N GLN A 115 -9.18 -16.59 -15.38
CA GLN A 115 -8.27 -17.03 -14.31
C GLN A 115 -6.96 -17.59 -14.84
N THR A 116 -7.00 -18.35 -15.95
CA THR A 116 -5.82 -18.89 -16.61
C THR A 116 -4.97 -17.76 -17.19
N MET A 117 -5.60 -16.81 -17.89
CA MET A 117 -4.91 -15.65 -18.45
C MET A 117 -4.28 -14.81 -17.35
N ARG A 118 -5.02 -14.56 -16.28
CA ARG A 118 -4.51 -13.86 -15.09
C ARG A 118 -3.33 -14.61 -14.45
N SER A 119 -3.39 -15.93 -14.33
CA SER A 119 -2.29 -16.72 -13.78
C SER A 119 -1.04 -16.73 -14.68
N GLN A 120 -1.20 -16.54 -15.98
CA GLN A 120 -0.11 -16.38 -16.94
C GLN A 120 0.51 -14.97 -16.90
N GLN A 121 -0.19 -13.97 -16.35
CA GLN A 121 0.34 -12.62 -16.16
C GLN A 121 1.42 -12.53 -15.09
N LEU A 122 1.45 -13.47 -14.20
CA LEU A 122 2.09 -13.37 -12.90
C LEU A 122 3.52 -13.85 -12.92
N GLN A 123 4.48 -13.06 -13.32
CA GLN A 123 5.89 -13.17 -12.93
C GLN A 123 6.73 -12.01 -13.49
N MET A 124 6.48 -10.82 -13.00
CA MET A 124 7.43 -9.72 -13.13
C MET A 124 7.99 -9.34 -11.75
N ALA A 125 8.46 -10.32 -11.00
CA ALA A 125 9.24 -10.02 -9.82
C ALA A 125 10.62 -10.64 -9.96
N GLY A 126 11.45 -9.95 -10.55
CA GLY A 126 12.85 -9.94 -10.21
C GLY A 126 13.10 -8.61 -9.51
N ASN A 127 14.01 -8.61 -8.56
CA ASN A 127 14.53 -7.48 -7.83
C ASN A 127 14.20 -6.09 -8.44
N PRO A 128 13.50 -5.18 -7.77
CA PRO A 128 12.96 -3.94 -8.32
C PRO A 128 14.01 -2.87 -8.63
N ARG A 129 15.23 -3.24 -8.97
CA ARG A 129 16.29 -2.29 -9.30
C ARG A 129 16.60 -2.34 -10.78
N MET A 130 16.14 -1.26 -11.48
CA MET A 130 16.54 -0.91 -12.84
C MET A 130 16.52 -2.08 -13.82
N LEU A 131 15.35 -2.34 -14.42
CA LEU A 131 15.24 -3.30 -15.53
C LEU A 131 15.99 -2.82 -16.78
N TYR A 132 16.27 -1.50 -16.88
CA TYR A 132 16.90 -0.85 -18.03
C TYR A 132 18.03 0.06 -17.62
N ASP A 133 19.04 0.21 -18.48
CA ASP A 133 20.00 1.31 -18.41
C ASP A 133 19.31 2.58 -18.91
N TYR A 134 18.86 3.41 -18.01
CA TYR A 134 18.12 4.64 -18.34
C TYR A 134 18.89 5.61 -19.25
N ASN A 135 20.22 5.54 -19.28
CA ASN A 135 21.04 6.38 -20.15
C ASN A 135 21.04 5.88 -21.61
N LYS A 136 20.68 4.62 -21.83
CA LYS A 136 20.64 4.01 -23.17
C LYS A 136 19.23 3.75 -23.66
N PHE A 137 18.24 3.88 -22.79
CA PHE A 137 16.86 3.54 -23.09
C PHE A 137 16.36 4.25 -24.34
N ARG A 138 15.79 3.48 -25.26
CA ARG A 138 15.09 3.97 -26.42
C ARG A 138 13.82 3.15 -26.64
N GLY A 139 12.66 3.81 -26.59
CA GLY A 139 11.36 3.19 -26.79
C GLY A 139 10.81 3.45 -28.19
N LEU A 140 10.07 2.50 -28.72
CA LEU A 140 9.35 2.63 -29.99
C LEU A 140 7.87 2.78 -29.71
N VAL A 141 7.19 3.77 -30.33
CA VAL A 141 5.75 3.94 -30.31
C VAL A 141 5.20 3.79 -31.72
N ILE A 142 4.22 2.91 -31.88
CA ILE A 142 3.60 2.59 -33.17
C ILE A 142 2.14 3.02 -33.14
N LEU A 143 1.75 3.96 -34.00
CA LEU A 143 0.37 4.34 -34.21
C LEU A 143 -0.29 3.36 -35.20
N VAL A 144 -1.47 2.85 -34.87
CA VAL A 144 -2.11 1.76 -35.62
C VAL A 144 -3.55 2.09 -35.99
N ASN A 145 -3.86 2.00 -37.26
CA ASN A 145 -5.19 2.05 -37.78
C ASN A 145 -5.77 0.64 -37.98
N PHE A 146 -7.07 0.49 -37.75
CA PHE A 146 -7.85 -0.69 -38.14
C PHE A 146 -8.51 -0.52 -39.51
N THR A 147 -9.13 -1.56 -40.05
CA THR A 147 -9.87 -1.49 -41.32
C THR A 147 -11.09 -0.56 -41.22
N ASP A 148 -11.75 -0.54 -40.08
CA ASP A 148 -13.00 0.19 -39.80
C ASP A 148 -12.79 1.42 -38.88
N MET A 149 -11.57 1.66 -38.36
CA MET A 149 -11.27 2.76 -37.47
C MET A 149 -9.91 3.36 -37.77
N LYS A 150 -9.89 4.63 -38.09
CA LYS A 150 -8.68 5.42 -38.36
C LYS A 150 -8.56 6.51 -37.32
N PHE A 151 -7.32 7.01 -37.09
CA PHE A 151 -7.13 8.18 -36.24
C PHE A 151 -8.02 9.35 -36.72
N SER A 152 -8.59 10.05 -35.75
CA SER A 152 -9.54 11.15 -36.00
C SER A 152 -8.91 12.43 -36.54
N TYR A 153 -7.59 12.58 -36.37
CA TYR A 153 -6.82 13.73 -36.86
C TYR A 153 -5.92 13.32 -38.00
N THR A 154 -5.91 14.13 -39.08
CA THR A 154 -5.04 13.89 -40.25
C THR A 154 -3.56 14.05 -39.90
N ASN A 155 -3.23 14.84 -38.86
CA ASN A 155 -1.90 15.03 -38.33
C ASN A 155 -1.67 14.25 -37.00
N ALA A 156 -2.33 13.09 -36.84
CA ALA A 156 -2.21 12.27 -35.65
C ALA A 156 -0.74 11.93 -35.29
N HIS A 157 0.09 11.66 -36.30
CA HIS A 157 1.52 11.42 -36.10
C HIS A 157 2.20 12.58 -35.36
N GLU A 158 1.95 13.82 -35.75
CA GLU A 158 2.54 15.01 -35.10
C GLU A 158 1.99 15.18 -33.68
N ILE A 159 0.66 15.07 -33.50
CA ILE A 159 0.01 15.21 -32.19
C ILE A 159 0.58 14.20 -31.19
N PHE A 160 0.65 12.92 -31.55
CA PHE A 160 1.16 11.88 -30.64
C PHE A 160 2.68 11.94 -30.47
N THR A 161 3.44 12.37 -31.50
CA THR A 161 4.88 12.61 -31.35
C THR A 161 5.13 13.70 -30.30
N ASP A 162 4.46 14.82 -30.41
CA ASP A 162 4.58 15.92 -29.44
C ASP A 162 4.12 15.49 -28.04
N MET A 163 2.98 14.80 -27.94
CA MET A 163 2.43 14.29 -26.68
C MET A 163 3.41 13.35 -25.96
N ILE A 164 4.20 12.57 -26.68
CA ILE A 164 5.12 11.59 -26.10
C ILE A 164 6.48 12.19 -25.85
N THR A 165 7.03 13.00 -26.76
CA THR A 165 8.45 13.32 -26.78
C THR A 165 8.81 14.78 -26.42
N LYS A 166 7.87 15.72 -26.60
CA LYS A 166 8.15 17.15 -26.52
C LYS A 166 8.31 17.62 -25.09
N ARG A 167 9.44 18.27 -24.81
CA ARG A 167 9.66 18.90 -23.50
C ARG A 167 8.74 20.10 -23.30
N ASN A 168 8.21 20.23 -22.09
CA ASN A 168 7.25 21.27 -21.69
C ASN A 168 6.02 21.29 -22.61
N TYR A 169 5.50 20.11 -22.95
CA TYR A 169 4.31 19.96 -23.77
C TYR A 169 3.10 20.54 -23.03
N ASP A 170 2.36 21.41 -23.69
CA ASP A 170 1.20 22.09 -23.15
C ASP A 170 -0.10 21.84 -23.92
N GLY A 171 -0.06 20.90 -24.89
CA GLY A 171 -1.23 20.46 -25.65
C GLY A 171 -1.18 20.79 -27.13
N PHE A 172 -2.33 20.64 -27.80
CA PHE A 172 -2.49 20.82 -29.24
C PHE A 172 -3.80 21.54 -29.56
N MET A 173 -3.92 22.05 -30.78
CA MET A 173 -5.17 22.65 -31.27
C MET A 173 -6.10 21.55 -31.78
N ASN A 174 -7.34 21.50 -31.29
CA ASN A 174 -8.33 20.54 -31.77
C ASN A 174 -8.84 20.92 -33.20
N ASN A 175 -9.50 19.96 -33.85
CA ASN A 175 -10.02 20.13 -35.22
C ASN A 175 -11.48 20.59 -35.27
N ALA A 176 -11.98 21.22 -34.20
CA ALA A 176 -13.33 21.81 -34.19
C ALA A 176 -13.47 22.96 -35.19
N SER A 177 -14.71 23.30 -35.59
CA SER A 177 -14.99 24.43 -36.48
C SER A 177 -14.41 25.76 -36.01
N ILE A 178 -14.32 25.92 -34.66
CA ILE A 178 -13.56 26.98 -34.01
C ILE A 178 -12.51 26.26 -33.19
N PRO A 179 -11.26 26.18 -33.67
CA PRO A 179 -10.21 25.44 -32.95
C PRO A 179 -9.93 26.02 -31.57
N THR A 180 -9.87 25.14 -30.57
CA THR A 180 -9.48 25.46 -29.21
C THR A 180 -8.27 24.62 -28.80
N LYS A 181 -7.49 25.13 -27.89
CA LYS A 181 -6.35 24.39 -27.34
C LYS A 181 -6.84 23.32 -26.39
N GLU A 182 -6.45 22.09 -26.66
CA GLU A 182 -6.56 20.96 -25.73
C GLU A 182 -5.32 20.99 -24.84
N GLU A 183 -5.51 21.39 -23.57
CA GLU A 183 -4.41 21.64 -22.64
C GLU A 183 -3.93 20.34 -21.96
N TYR A 184 -2.62 20.21 -21.86
CA TYR A 184 -1.92 19.11 -21.16
C TYR A 184 -0.91 19.68 -20.17
N THR A 185 -0.60 18.93 -19.13
CA THR A 185 0.35 19.34 -18.10
C THR A 185 1.80 19.10 -18.54
N GLY A 186 2.03 18.15 -19.41
CA GLY A 186 3.32 17.76 -19.97
C GLY A 186 3.18 16.59 -20.91
N SER A 187 4.30 16.19 -21.52
CA SER A 187 4.40 14.96 -22.31
C SER A 187 4.68 13.73 -21.44
N VAL A 188 4.63 12.53 -22.05
CA VAL A 188 5.11 11.29 -21.41
C VAL A 188 6.58 11.44 -20.98
N ARG A 189 7.42 12.01 -21.85
CA ARG A 189 8.82 12.31 -21.52
C ARG A 189 8.95 13.26 -20.33
N ASP A 190 8.12 14.33 -20.29
CA ASP A 190 8.11 15.26 -19.15
C ASP A 190 7.73 14.53 -17.86
N TYR A 191 6.74 13.63 -17.90
CA TYR A 191 6.28 12.91 -16.74
C TYR A 191 7.41 12.08 -16.10
N PHE A 192 8.11 11.26 -16.89
CA PHE A 192 9.19 10.42 -16.37
C PHE A 192 10.42 11.21 -15.98
N PHE A 193 10.77 12.26 -16.75
CA PHE A 193 11.87 13.14 -16.42
C PHE A 193 11.65 13.85 -15.07
N ASP A 194 10.47 14.40 -14.86
CA ASP A 194 10.13 15.15 -13.64
C ASP A 194 10.07 14.19 -12.44
N ASN A 195 9.36 13.06 -12.57
CA ASN A 195 9.23 12.09 -11.48
C ASN A 195 10.55 11.41 -11.09
N SER A 196 11.49 11.28 -12.02
CA SER A 196 12.83 10.78 -11.75
C SER A 196 13.81 11.86 -11.33
N ARG A 197 13.44 13.14 -11.40
CA ARG A 197 14.34 14.28 -11.23
C ARG A 197 15.52 14.24 -12.21
N GLY A 198 15.24 13.83 -13.45
CA GLY A 198 16.20 13.77 -14.54
C GLY A 198 17.07 12.50 -14.57
N VAL A 199 16.86 11.55 -13.67
CA VAL A 199 17.53 10.23 -13.74
C VAL A 199 17.11 9.46 -14.99
N PHE A 200 15.86 9.60 -15.39
CA PHE A 200 15.29 8.98 -16.58
C PHE A 200 14.71 10.04 -17.52
N ASP A 201 15.39 10.28 -18.65
CA ASP A 201 14.91 11.13 -19.75
C ASP A 201 14.66 10.23 -20.97
N PRO A 202 13.46 9.57 -21.08
CA PRO A 202 13.22 8.56 -22.09
C PRO A 202 13.24 9.14 -23.52
N ALA A 203 14.03 8.51 -24.38
CA ALA A 203 13.98 8.77 -25.81
C ALA A 203 12.96 7.85 -26.45
N PHE A 204 11.98 8.42 -27.16
CA PHE A 204 11.00 7.67 -27.94
C PHE A 204 11.04 8.05 -29.40
N ASP A 205 10.90 7.05 -30.28
CA ASP A 205 10.58 7.26 -31.67
C ASP A 205 9.10 6.91 -31.91
N VAL A 206 8.38 7.75 -32.63
CA VAL A 206 6.99 7.51 -32.99
C VAL A 206 6.90 7.25 -34.48
N VAL A 207 6.20 6.19 -34.88
CA VAL A 207 6.02 5.80 -36.27
C VAL A 207 4.55 5.56 -36.60
N GLY A 208 4.22 5.57 -37.88
CA GLY A 208 2.85 5.37 -38.36
C GLY A 208 2.07 6.69 -38.48
N PRO A 209 0.71 6.63 -38.60
CA PRO A 209 -0.14 5.44 -38.45
C PRO A 209 0.10 4.36 -39.53
N VAL A 210 0.29 3.10 -39.06
CA VAL A 210 0.32 1.94 -39.95
C VAL A 210 -1.07 1.29 -40.02
N ASP A 211 -1.42 0.71 -41.17
CA ASP A 211 -2.70 0.03 -41.37
C ASP A 211 -2.53 -1.49 -41.11
N ILE A 212 -3.42 -2.07 -40.33
CA ILE A 212 -3.52 -3.52 -40.18
C ILE A 212 -4.87 -4.03 -40.71
N ASP A 213 -4.90 -5.25 -41.22
CA ASP A 213 -6.03 -5.88 -41.87
C ASP A 213 -7.01 -6.56 -40.90
N VAL A 214 -7.33 -5.89 -39.80
CA VAL A 214 -8.32 -6.35 -38.82
C VAL A 214 -9.25 -5.21 -38.41
N ALA A 215 -10.47 -5.55 -37.99
CA ALA A 215 -11.43 -4.58 -37.45
C ALA A 215 -11.06 -4.20 -36.00
N SER A 216 -11.48 -3.02 -35.56
CA SER A 216 -11.21 -2.50 -34.20
C SER A 216 -11.76 -3.39 -33.08
N THR A 217 -12.78 -4.18 -33.40
CA THR A 217 -13.39 -5.16 -32.47
C THR A 217 -12.71 -6.53 -32.47
N TYR A 218 -11.73 -6.77 -33.37
CA TYR A 218 -11.02 -8.06 -33.45
C TYR A 218 -10.14 -8.36 -32.24
N PRO A 219 -9.43 -7.39 -31.65
CA PRO A 219 -8.57 -7.63 -30.46
C PRO A 219 -9.29 -8.02 -29.18
N GLN A 220 -10.60 -8.04 -29.17
CA GLN A 220 -11.48 -8.32 -28.03
C GLN A 220 -11.10 -9.55 -27.17
N GLN A 221 -10.41 -10.52 -27.77
CA GLN A 221 -9.94 -11.69 -27.05
C GLN A 221 -8.41 -11.64 -26.94
N THR A 222 -7.89 -11.78 -25.74
CA THR A 222 -6.45 -11.78 -25.48
C THR A 222 -5.69 -12.79 -26.33
N SER A 223 -6.30 -13.94 -26.66
CA SER A 223 -5.77 -14.93 -27.59
C SER A 223 -5.50 -14.39 -29.00
N ARG A 224 -6.18 -13.32 -29.38
CA ARG A 224 -6.02 -12.65 -30.70
C ARG A 224 -4.90 -11.62 -30.68
N MET A 225 -4.51 -11.11 -29.51
CA MET A 225 -3.47 -10.07 -29.39
C MET A 225 -2.12 -10.54 -29.96
N GLN A 226 -1.77 -11.81 -29.86
CA GLN A 226 -0.57 -12.34 -30.54
C GLN A 226 -0.63 -12.06 -32.06
N SER A 227 -1.77 -12.34 -32.69
CA SER A 227 -1.95 -12.09 -34.13
C SER A 227 -1.93 -10.60 -34.45
N VAL A 228 -2.57 -9.78 -33.61
CA VAL A 228 -2.60 -8.31 -33.76
C VAL A 228 -1.19 -7.74 -33.67
N VAL A 229 -0.44 -8.09 -32.61
CA VAL A 229 0.94 -7.63 -32.42
C VAL A 229 1.82 -8.06 -33.60
N SER A 230 1.68 -9.30 -34.08
CA SER A 230 2.43 -9.76 -35.26
C SER A 230 2.13 -8.92 -36.49
N LYS A 231 0.88 -8.57 -36.74
CA LYS A 231 0.48 -7.71 -37.86
C LYS A 231 0.99 -6.27 -37.70
N VAL A 232 0.95 -5.73 -36.48
CA VAL A 232 1.49 -4.39 -36.16
C VAL A 232 2.98 -4.34 -36.47
N ILE A 233 3.75 -5.31 -35.99
CA ILE A 233 5.20 -5.37 -36.24
C ILE A 233 5.50 -5.51 -37.72
N ALA A 234 4.77 -6.37 -38.45
CA ALA A 234 4.97 -6.54 -39.86
C ALA A 234 4.62 -5.25 -40.67
N ALA A 235 3.58 -4.52 -40.26
CA ALA A 235 3.18 -3.26 -40.91
C ALA A 235 4.16 -2.12 -40.59
N ALA A 236 4.75 -2.11 -39.41
CA ALA A 236 5.74 -1.09 -38.97
C ALA A 236 7.14 -1.34 -39.56
N ASN A 237 7.52 -2.59 -39.82
CA ASN A 237 8.88 -2.99 -40.19
C ASN A 237 9.47 -2.20 -41.40
N PRO A 238 8.73 -1.80 -42.44
CA PRO A 238 9.28 -0.96 -43.51
C PRO A 238 9.71 0.44 -43.07
N GLN A 239 9.27 0.91 -41.90
CA GLN A 239 9.58 2.24 -41.34
C GLN A 239 10.50 2.20 -40.15
N VAL A 240 10.80 1.01 -39.60
CA VAL A 240 11.50 0.82 -38.33
C VAL A 240 12.70 -0.09 -38.50
N ASP A 241 13.83 0.32 -37.99
CA ASP A 241 14.99 -0.53 -37.75
C ASP A 241 14.95 -1.02 -36.28
N PHE A 242 14.42 -2.22 -36.07
CA PHE A 242 14.20 -2.79 -34.74
C PHE A 242 15.50 -3.07 -33.99
N THR A 243 16.66 -3.12 -34.65
CA THR A 243 17.94 -3.29 -33.97
C THR A 243 18.28 -2.16 -33.02
N LYS A 244 17.71 -0.98 -33.19
CA LYS A 244 17.91 0.21 -32.35
C LYS A 244 17.27 0.12 -30.96
N TYR A 245 16.34 -0.82 -30.78
CA TYR A 245 15.53 -0.96 -29.56
C TYR A 245 15.91 -2.21 -28.74
N ASP A 246 16.99 -2.85 -29.09
CA ASP A 246 17.71 -3.86 -28.30
C ASP A 246 18.92 -3.16 -27.66
N THR A 247 18.66 -2.40 -26.59
CA THR A 247 19.67 -1.47 -26.03
C THR A 247 20.66 -2.15 -25.08
N ASP A 248 20.34 -3.34 -24.58
CA ASP A 248 21.21 -4.17 -23.76
C ASP A 248 21.94 -5.28 -24.54
N GLY A 249 21.55 -5.51 -25.80
CA GLY A 249 22.22 -6.43 -26.72
C GLY A 249 21.86 -7.90 -26.49
N ASP A 250 20.74 -8.20 -25.83
CA ASP A 250 20.31 -9.57 -25.53
C ASP A 250 19.59 -10.28 -26.71
N GLY A 251 19.39 -9.57 -27.82
CA GLY A 251 18.72 -10.05 -29.02
C GLY A 251 17.21 -9.84 -29.03
N MET A 252 16.69 -9.12 -28.04
CA MET A 252 15.28 -8.75 -27.96
C MET A 252 15.11 -7.23 -28.06
N VAL A 253 13.98 -6.82 -28.61
CA VAL A 253 13.49 -5.45 -28.49
C VAL A 253 13.04 -5.25 -27.03
N ASP A 254 13.66 -4.30 -26.31
CA ASP A 254 13.43 -4.06 -24.89
C ASP A 254 11.96 -3.74 -24.61
N MET A 255 11.40 -2.78 -25.39
CA MET A 255 10.00 -2.43 -25.33
C MET A 255 9.51 -1.72 -26.60
N PHE A 256 8.26 -1.90 -26.92
CA PHE A 256 7.50 -1.07 -27.87
C PHE A 256 6.12 -0.76 -27.31
N TYR A 257 5.57 0.37 -27.72
CA TYR A 257 4.25 0.83 -27.31
C TYR A 257 3.34 0.90 -28.54
N ILE A 258 2.08 0.49 -28.42
CA ILE A 258 1.11 0.57 -29.49
C ILE A 258 -0.03 1.53 -29.10
N ILE A 259 -0.31 2.51 -29.94
CA ILE A 259 -1.52 3.34 -29.79
C ILE A 259 -2.47 2.98 -30.91
N PHE A 260 -3.62 2.42 -30.55
CA PHE A 260 -4.66 2.03 -31.50
C PHE A 260 -5.63 3.19 -31.75
N ALA A 261 -6.03 3.41 -33.00
CA ALA A 261 -7.06 4.36 -33.34
C ALA A 261 -8.40 4.01 -32.70
N GLY A 262 -9.14 5.02 -32.23
CA GLY A 262 -10.48 4.88 -31.69
C GLY A 262 -10.56 4.63 -30.18
N TYR A 263 -11.51 3.79 -29.79
CA TYR A 263 -11.97 3.68 -28.39
C TYR A 263 -11.35 2.52 -27.63
N GLY A 264 -11.23 2.70 -26.30
CA GLY A 264 -10.79 1.66 -25.36
C GLY A 264 -11.96 1.03 -24.59
N SER A 265 -11.85 -0.28 -24.29
CA SER A 265 -12.85 -0.99 -23.48
C SER A 265 -12.89 -0.52 -22.03
N ASN A 266 -11.81 0.06 -21.51
CA ASN A 266 -11.74 0.63 -20.16
C ASN A 266 -12.72 1.79 -19.92
N PHE A 267 -13.39 2.30 -20.98
CA PHE A 267 -14.44 3.32 -20.91
C PHE A 267 -15.84 2.82 -21.27
N GLN A 268 -15.97 1.63 -21.89
CA GLN A 268 -17.19 1.22 -22.60
C GLN A 268 -18.21 0.45 -21.75
N GLY A 269 -17.91 0.13 -20.51
CA GLY A 269 -18.78 -0.76 -19.73
C GLY A 269 -18.65 -2.22 -20.19
N ASN A 270 -19.70 -3.03 -20.05
CA ASN A 270 -19.68 -4.45 -20.42
C ASN A 270 -19.49 -4.72 -21.92
N ASN A 271 -19.25 -3.71 -22.72
CA ASN A 271 -18.97 -3.88 -24.15
C ASN A 271 -17.46 -4.06 -24.35
N SER A 272 -17.00 -5.29 -24.25
CA SER A 272 -15.62 -5.70 -24.46
C SER A 272 -15.19 -5.73 -25.93
N SER A 273 -15.80 -4.91 -26.82
CA SER A 273 -15.55 -4.99 -28.26
C SER A 273 -14.25 -4.34 -28.69
N TYR A 274 -13.66 -3.48 -27.88
CA TYR A 274 -12.43 -2.75 -28.20
C TYR A 274 -11.23 -3.25 -27.40
N VAL A 275 -10.04 -2.77 -27.77
CA VAL A 275 -8.81 -3.03 -26.99
C VAL A 275 -8.98 -2.48 -25.58
N TRP A 276 -8.63 -3.27 -24.58
CA TRP A 276 -8.36 -2.77 -23.24
C TRP A 276 -6.88 -2.38 -23.16
N PRO A 277 -6.51 -1.17 -22.73
CA PRO A 277 -5.11 -0.80 -22.50
C PRO A 277 -4.43 -1.79 -21.54
N HIS A 278 -3.21 -2.24 -21.90
CA HIS A 278 -2.48 -3.22 -21.11
C HIS A 278 -0.99 -3.25 -21.47
N ALA A 279 -0.21 -3.82 -20.57
CA ALA A 279 1.19 -4.18 -20.81
C ALA A 279 1.39 -5.70 -20.78
N TRP A 280 2.23 -6.23 -21.69
CA TRP A 280 2.48 -7.66 -21.78
C TRP A 280 3.91 -7.98 -22.26
N ASN A 281 4.37 -9.20 -21.96
CA ASN A 281 5.59 -9.76 -22.52
C ASN A 281 5.26 -10.80 -23.60
N VAL A 282 5.65 -10.53 -24.84
CA VAL A 282 5.34 -11.38 -26.00
C VAL A 282 6.55 -12.21 -26.47
N SER A 283 7.61 -12.29 -25.69
CA SER A 283 8.83 -13.03 -26.07
C SER A 283 8.59 -14.51 -26.40
N SER A 284 7.56 -15.13 -25.80
CA SER A 284 7.16 -16.51 -26.10
C SER A 284 6.44 -16.68 -27.45
N PHE A 285 5.96 -15.60 -28.06
CA PHE A 285 5.23 -15.65 -29.33
C PHE A 285 6.17 -15.75 -30.54
N ASN A 286 7.46 -15.61 -30.33
CA ASN A 286 8.50 -15.67 -31.38
C ASN A 286 8.23 -14.69 -32.54
N ILE A 287 7.68 -13.51 -32.24
CA ILE A 287 7.53 -12.44 -33.22
C ILE A 287 8.91 -11.80 -33.41
N THR A 288 9.38 -11.73 -34.66
CA THR A 288 10.71 -11.22 -34.99
C THR A 288 10.66 -10.19 -36.12
N ALA A 289 11.53 -9.19 -36.04
CA ALA A 289 11.84 -8.25 -37.12
C ALA A 289 13.31 -7.85 -37.05
N ASP A 290 14.00 -7.67 -38.17
CA ASP A 290 15.42 -7.31 -38.28
C ASP A 290 16.37 -8.19 -37.43
N GLY A 291 16.01 -9.48 -37.29
CA GLY A 291 16.78 -10.43 -36.49
C GLY A 291 16.61 -10.29 -34.98
N LYS A 292 15.77 -9.37 -34.50
CA LYS A 292 15.42 -9.18 -33.09
C LYS A 292 14.07 -9.80 -32.78
N ARG A 293 13.93 -10.38 -31.59
CA ARG A 293 12.66 -10.90 -31.06
C ARG A 293 11.94 -9.83 -30.27
N MET A 294 10.62 -9.75 -30.40
CA MET A 294 9.82 -8.82 -29.62
C MET A 294 9.76 -9.28 -28.15
N GLY A 295 10.06 -8.37 -27.24
CA GLY A 295 10.05 -8.57 -25.80
C GLY A 295 8.76 -8.06 -25.13
N ARG A 296 8.86 -6.95 -24.42
CA ARG A 296 7.74 -6.32 -23.74
C ARG A 296 7.03 -5.32 -24.63
N TYR A 297 5.71 -5.23 -24.47
CA TYR A 297 4.96 -4.13 -25.06
C TYR A 297 3.91 -3.62 -24.08
N ALA A 298 3.45 -2.40 -24.35
CA ALA A 298 2.27 -1.86 -23.73
C ALA A 298 1.38 -1.23 -24.83
N CYS A 299 0.11 -1.01 -24.56
CA CYS A 299 -0.79 -0.37 -25.50
C CYS A 299 -1.84 0.49 -24.84
N SER A 300 -2.34 1.45 -25.61
CA SER A 300 -3.50 2.28 -25.29
C SER A 300 -4.31 2.57 -26.56
N THR A 301 -5.34 3.40 -26.41
CA THR A 301 -6.21 3.79 -27.52
C THR A 301 -6.25 5.30 -27.65
N GLU A 302 -6.71 5.78 -28.82
CA GLU A 302 -6.75 7.20 -29.14
C GLU A 302 -7.66 8.00 -28.23
N PHE A 303 -8.80 7.43 -27.79
CA PHE A 303 -9.84 8.20 -27.13
C PHE A 303 -10.02 7.89 -25.65
N TYR A 304 -10.09 8.96 -24.86
CA TYR A 304 -10.71 8.98 -23.55
C TYR A 304 -12.23 9.14 -23.71
N GLY A 305 -13.00 8.17 -23.18
CA GLY A 305 -14.46 8.25 -23.20
C GLY A 305 -15.13 7.29 -24.16
N ARG A 306 -16.36 7.62 -24.53
CA ARG A 306 -17.27 6.75 -25.28
C ARG A 306 -17.63 7.38 -26.62
N PRO A 307 -18.17 6.62 -27.59
CA PRO A 307 -18.55 7.16 -28.90
C PRO A 307 -19.44 8.42 -28.84
N ALA A 308 -20.33 8.48 -27.84
CA ALA A 308 -21.22 9.64 -27.66
C ALA A 308 -20.54 10.89 -27.07
N SER A 309 -19.41 10.71 -26.36
CA SER A 309 -18.65 11.81 -25.77
C SER A 309 -17.22 11.34 -25.52
N HIS A 310 -16.28 11.86 -26.26
CA HIS A 310 -14.88 11.49 -26.20
C HIS A 310 -13.96 12.65 -26.52
N TYR A 311 -12.70 12.48 -26.12
CA TYR A 311 -11.59 13.39 -26.38
C TYR A 311 -10.38 12.54 -26.81
N ILE A 312 -9.33 13.16 -27.35
CA ILE A 312 -8.03 12.48 -27.42
C ILE A 312 -7.60 12.16 -25.98
N ASP A 313 -7.22 10.91 -25.75
CA ASP A 313 -6.76 10.46 -24.42
C ASP A 313 -5.54 11.28 -23.97
N GLY A 314 -5.40 11.40 -22.65
CA GLY A 314 -4.24 12.02 -22.07
C GLY A 314 -3.03 11.08 -22.06
N ILE A 315 -1.98 11.53 -21.37
CA ILE A 315 -0.77 10.71 -21.19
C ILE A 315 -0.90 9.70 -20.05
N GLY A 316 -1.97 9.79 -19.22
CA GLY A 316 -2.09 9.02 -17.99
C GLY A 316 -2.15 7.51 -18.21
N THR A 317 -2.94 7.06 -19.20
CA THR A 317 -2.98 5.65 -19.61
C THR A 317 -1.60 5.19 -20.11
N ILE A 318 -0.93 6.02 -20.92
CA ILE A 318 0.41 5.68 -21.42
C ILE A 318 1.42 5.59 -20.26
N CYS A 319 1.37 6.53 -19.33
CA CYS A 319 2.26 6.53 -18.15
C CYS A 319 2.02 5.32 -17.24
N HIS A 320 0.76 4.91 -17.05
CA HIS A 320 0.42 3.72 -16.29
C HIS A 320 0.99 2.46 -16.95
N GLU A 321 0.64 2.21 -18.22
CA GLU A 321 1.07 1.01 -18.92
C GLU A 321 2.58 0.94 -19.12
N PHE A 322 3.21 2.08 -19.38
CA PHE A 322 4.67 2.13 -19.49
C PHE A 322 5.35 1.92 -18.11
N SER A 323 4.71 2.29 -17.02
CA SER A 323 5.22 2.00 -15.66
C SER A 323 5.30 0.50 -15.38
N HIS A 324 4.39 -0.31 -15.94
CA HIS A 324 4.49 -1.76 -15.91
C HIS A 324 5.74 -2.28 -16.66
N VAL A 325 6.06 -1.65 -17.78
CA VAL A 325 7.31 -1.96 -18.50
C VAL A 325 8.54 -1.68 -17.63
N LEU A 326 8.49 -0.64 -16.79
CA LEU A 326 9.54 -0.33 -15.81
C LEU A 326 9.51 -1.23 -14.56
N GLY A 327 8.55 -2.15 -14.46
CA GLY A 327 8.46 -3.16 -13.40
C GLY A 327 7.54 -2.82 -12.23
N LEU A 328 6.72 -1.77 -12.33
CA LEU A 328 5.73 -1.44 -11.30
C LEU A 328 4.50 -2.35 -11.40
N MET A 329 3.90 -2.64 -10.23
CA MET A 329 2.67 -3.43 -10.11
C MET A 329 1.45 -2.53 -10.08
N ASP A 330 0.28 -3.09 -10.41
CA ASP A 330 -0.99 -2.45 -10.09
C ASP A 330 -1.14 -2.31 -8.58
N GLU A 331 -1.57 -1.13 -8.15
CA GLU A 331 -1.79 -0.82 -6.73
C GLU A 331 -3.26 -0.85 -6.34
N TYR A 332 -4.16 -1.05 -7.30
CA TYR A 332 -5.58 -1.30 -7.03
C TYR A 332 -5.84 -2.78 -6.72
N ASP A 333 -7.06 -3.09 -6.30
CA ASP A 333 -7.51 -4.46 -6.03
C ASP A 333 -7.71 -5.22 -7.34
N THR A 334 -6.76 -6.06 -7.70
CA THR A 334 -6.78 -6.80 -8.97
C THR A 334 -7.70 -8.02 -8.97
N ASP A 335 -8.31 -8.44 -7.85
CA ASP A 335 -9.27 -9.55 -7.83
C ASP A 335 -10.72 -9.14 -7.51
N TYR A 336 -10.93 -7.87 -7.19
CA TYR A 336 -12.20 -7.15 -7.03
C TYR A 336 -13.21 -7.69 -6.04
N SER A 337 -13.04 -8.89 -5.49
CA SER A 337 -13.90 -9.44 -4.43
C SER A 337 -13.72 -10.92 -4.15
N SER A 338 -12.85 -11.62 -4.86
CA SER A 338 -12.67 -13.06 -4.63
C SER A 338 -11.84 -13.35 -3.38
N GLY A 339 -11.04 -12.43 -2.91
CA GLY A 339 -10.15 -12.55 -1.76
C GLY A 339 -10.70 -12.00 -0.43
N GLY A 340 -12.03 -11.99 -0.24
CA GLY A 340 -12.63 -11.52 1.03
C GLY A 340 -13.32 -10.16 0.94
N GLY A 341 -13.52 -9.63 -0.24
CA GLY A 341 -14.16 -8.35 -0.55
C GLY A 341 -13.21 -7.36 -1.21
N GLN A 342 -13.69 -6.16 -1.48
CA GLN A 342 -12.92 -5.11 -2.12
C GLN A 342 -11.91 -4.50 -1.15
N SER A 343 -10.65 -4.51 -1.51
CA SER A 343 -9.61 -3.80 -0.78
C SER A 343 -9.69 -2.29 -0.94
N VAL A 344 -9.20 -1.57 0.04
CA VAL A 344 -9.01 -0.12 -0.04
C VAL A 344 -7.60 0.14 -0.56
N ASP A 345 -7.52 0.54 -1.80
CA ASP A 345 -6.29 0.87 -2.51
C ASP A 345 -5.90 2.37 -2.41
N PRO A 346 -4.74 2.80 -2.91
CA PRO A 346 -4.35 4.22 -2.93
C PRO A 346 -5.26 5.11 -3.79
N GLY A 347 -6.06 4.56 -4.71
CA GLY A 347 -6.98 5.29 -5.57
C GLY A 347 -6.29 6.36 -6.42
N GLU A 348 -6.82 7.58 -6.35
CA GLU A 348 -6.29 8.73 -7.11
C GLU A 348 -4.91 9.22 -6.66
N TRP A 349 -4.36 8.70 -5.54
CA TRP A 349 -3.01 9.00 -5.08
C TRP A 349 -1.92 8.25 -5.85
N SER A 350 -2.29 7.30 -6.70
CA SER A 350 -1.35 6.47 -7.44
C SER A 350 -1.67 6.43 -8.94
N VAL A 351 -0.63 6.63 -9.77
CA VAL A 351 -0.73 6.41 -11.21
C VAL A 351 -0.96 4.92 -11.55
N MET A 352 -0.53 4.02 -10.64
CA MET A 352 -0.78 2.56 -10.76
C MET A 352 -2.14 2.15 -10.20
N ALA A 353 -3.04 3.12 -10.02
CA ALA A 353 -4.45 2.96 -9.67
C ALA A 353 -5.26 4.08 -10.36
N GLY A 354 -6.24 4.69 -9.70
CA GLY A 354 -7.12 5.72 -10.28
C GLY A 354 -6.46 7.04 -10.67
N GLY A 355 -5.24 7.32 -10.17
CA GLY A 355 -4.54 8.58 -10.41
C GLY A 355 -4.05 8.78 -11.86
N SER A 356 -4.07 7.74 -12.69
CA SER A 356 -3.83 7.85 -14.13
C SER A 356 -4.93 8.61 -14.88
N TYR A 357 -6.16 8.63 -14.36
CA TYR A 357 -7.32 9.24 -15.02
C TYR A 357 -7.54 10.72 -14.67
N LEU A 358 -6.73 11.31 -13.80
CA LEU A 358 -6.90 12.70 -13.37
C LEU A 358 -6.86 13.68 -14.55
N ASN A 359 -7.73 14.69 -14.51
CA ASN A 359 -7.88 15.68 -15.60
C ASN A 359 -8.03 15.03 -16.97
N LYS A 360 -8.91 14.03 -17.11
CA LYS A 360 -9.09 13.26 -18.38
C LYS A 360 -7.77 12.62 -18.84
N ALA A 361 -7.01 12.03 -17.90
CA ALA A 361 -5.69 11.48 -18.11
C ALA A 361 -4.60 12.46 -18.59
N ARG A 362 -4.88 13.78 -18.63
CA ARG A 362 -3.94 14.82 -19.10
C ARG A 362 -2.93 15.25 -18.01
N THR A 363 -3.27 14.96 -16.76
CA THR A 363 -2.44 15.26 -15.59
C THR A 363 -2.44 14.05 -14.65
N PRO A 364 -1.80 12.93 -15.03
CA PRO A 364 -1.67 11.80 -14.11
C PRO A 364 -0.92 12.24 -12.85
N VAL A 365 -1.30 11.66 -11.70
CA VAL A 365 -0.64 11.97 -10.44
C VAL A 365 0.84 11.57 -10.49
N GLY A 366 1.70 12.31 -9.80
CA GLY A 366 3.13 12.01 -9.73
C GLY A 366 3.40 10.69 -9.00
N TYR A 367 4.54 10.07 -9.30
CA TYR A 367 4.98 8.83 -8.66
C TYR A 367 5.08 8.98 -7.14
N SER A 368 4.58 7.97 -6.42
CA SER A 368 4.78 7.83 -4.98
C SER A 368 6.24 7.52 -4.65
N MET A 369 6.62 7.67 -3.37
CA MET A 369 7.96 7.29 -2.91
C MET A 369 8.26 5.81 -3.19
N MET A 370 7.26 4.94 -3.09
CA MET A 370 7.41 3.52 -3.41
C MET A 370 7.71 3.31 -4.89
N GLN A 371 6.96 3.95 -5.78
CA GLN A 371 7.16 3.86 -7.22
C GLN A 371 8.54 4.41 -7.63
N ARG A 372 8.97 5.55 -7.03
CA ARG A 372 10.32 6.09 -7.26
C ARG A 372 11.41 5.17 -6.74
N TYR A 373 11.19 4.52 -5.60
CA TYR A 373 12.14 3.56 -5.03
C TYR A 373 12.24 2.29 -5.87
N GLN A 374 11.13 1.73 -6.30
CA GLN A 374 11.10 0.54 -7.16
C GLN A 374 11.71 0.80 -8.54
N SER A 375 11.44 1.97 -9.14
CA SER A 375 12.03 2.38 -10.41
C SER A 375 13.50 2.82 -10.30
N GLY A 376 14.07 2.89 -9.10
CA GLY A 376 15.43 3.36 -8.88
C GLY A 376 15.62 4.88 -9.05
N PHE A 377 14.53 5.66 -9.03
CA PHE A 377 14.57 7.12 -9.18
C PHE A 377 14.96 7.83 -7.88
N ALA A 378 14.62 7.24 -6.73
CA ALA A 378 14.97 7.78 -5.43
C ALA A 378 15.07 6.69 -4.36
N VAL A 379 15.76 6.99 -3.27
CA VAL A 379 15.87 6.11 -2.11
C VAL A 379 15.35 6.85 -0.88
N PRO A 380 14.33 6.34 -0.17
CA PRO A 380 13.84 6.96 1.04
C PRO A 380 14.89 6.94 2.14
N LYS A 381 14.97 8.02 2.91
CA LYS A 381 15.89 8.14 4.06
C LYS A 381 15.32 7.36 5.24
N VAL A 382 16.08 6.42 5.78
CA VAL A 382 15.66 5.67 6.96
C VAL A 382 15.75 6.57 8.19
N ILE A 383 14.68 6.66 8.97
CA ILE A 383 14.67 7.32 10.27
C ILE A 383 15.30 6.38 11.29
N THR A 384 16.42 6.82 11.87
CA THR A 384 17.21 6.06 12.84
C THR A 384 17.40 6.78 14.17
N ALA A 385 16.84 7.98 14.32
CA ALA A 385 16.98 8.78 15.53
C ALA A 385 15.72 9.63 15.78
N ALA A 386 15.47 9.91 17.06
CA ALA A 386 14.49 10.91 17.46
C ALA A 386 14.96 12.33 17.07
N GLY A 387 14.01 13.21 16.82
CA GLY A 387 14.30 14.59 16.47
C GLY A 387 13.19 15.26 15.66
N ASP A 388 13.46 16.49 15.25
CA ASP A 388 12.58 17.23 14.36
C ASP A 388 12.99 17.00 12.91
N TYR A 389 12.00 16.70 12.07
CA TYR A 389 12.17 16.39 10.66
C TYR A 389 11.32 17.31 9.79
N SER A 390 11.75 17.49 8.55
CA SER A 390 10.97 18.18 7.54
C SER A 390 10.90 17.36 6.27
N LEU A 391 9.76 17.42 5.60
CA LEU A 391 9.47 16.66 4.39
C LEU A 391 8.91 17.62 3.34
N ARG A 392 9.75 17.90 2.35
CA ARG A 392 9.41 18.79 1.24
C ARG A 392 8.58 18.04 0.20
N ASP A 393 7.93 18.78 -0.68
CA ASP A 393 7.19 18.23 -1.80
C ASP A 393 8.02 17.20 -2.59
N ILE A 394 7.47 15.99 -2.74
CA ILE A 394 8.15 14.87 -3.40
C ILE A 394 8.49 15.18 -4.86
N ASP A 395 7.61 15.87 -5.58
CA ASP A 395 7.85 16.22 -6.99
C ASP A 395 8.95 17.23 -7.17
N ALA A 396 9.14 18.11 -6.19
CA ALA A 396 10.22 19.10 -6.22
C ALA A 396 11.58 18.54 -5.79
N THR A 397 11.61 17.45 -4.99
CA THR A 397 12.83 17.06 -4.26
C THR A 397 13.20 15.59 -4.29
N ASN A 398 12.27 14.68 -4.55
CA ASN A 398 12.36 13.24 -4.25
C ASN A 398 12.58 12.93 -2.75
N ASP A 399 12.24 13.86 -1.86
CA ASP A 399 12.32 13.61 -0.42
C ASP A 399 11.27 12.57 0.01
N GLY A 400 11.71 11.60 0.78
CA GLY A 400 10.87 10.61 1.42
C GLY A 400 11.59 10.00 2.61
N TYR A 401 10.82 9.54 3.59
CA TYR A 401 11.36 8.84 4.74
C TYR A 401 10.82 7.42 4.82
N ARG A 402 11.61 6.57 5.46
CA ARG A 402 11.24 5.19 5.79
C ARG A 402 11.37 4.99 7.29
N ILE A 403 10.35 4.40 7.90
CA ILE A 403 10.35 3.96 9.31
C ILE A 403 10.19 2.45 9.30
N ASN A 404 11.20 1.73 9.77
CA ASN A 404 11.15 0.28 9.89
C ASN A 404 10.37 -0.12 11.15
N LEU A 405 9.81 -1.32 11.15
CA LEU A 405 9.37 -1.95 12.39
C LEU A 405 10.59 -2.39 13.21
N VAL A 406 10.39 -2.56 14.50
CA VAL A 406 11.44 -3.12 15.37
C VAL A 406 11.70 -4.57 14.95
N ASP A 407 12.97 -4.89 14.75
CA ASP A 407 13.47 -6.22 14.37
C ASP A 407 12.94 -6.76 13.01
N GLU A 408 12.30 -5.90 12.20
CA GLU A 408 11.78 -6.27 10.89
C GLU A 408 12.00 -5.14 9.88
N ASP A 409 12.78 -5.39 8.85
CA ASP A 409 13.08 -4.42 7.78
C ASP A 409 12.26 -4.63 6.50
N LYS A 410 11.47 -5.71 6.45
CA LYS A 410 10.64 -6.03 5.28
C LYS A 410 9.22 -5.48 5.40
N GLU A 411 8.75 -5.21 6.62
CA GLU A 411 7.54 -4.43 6.85
C GLU A 411 7.92 -3.05 7.41
N TYR A 412 7.47 -1.98 6.75
CA TYR A 412 7.90 -0.62 7.05
C TYR A 412 6.88 0.42 6.60
N PHE A 413 7.09 1.67 7.00
CA PHE A 413 6.29 2.81 6.55
C PHE A 413 7.12 3.72 5.65
N LEU A 414 6.48 4.22 4.58
CA LEU A 414 7.00 5.27 3.73
C LEU A 414 6.22 6.55 3.95
N LEU A 415 6.94 7.67 4.08
CA LEU A 415 6.39 9.00 4.25
C LEU A 415 6.79 9.85 3.05
N GLU A 416 5.81 10.53 2.45
CA GLU A 416 6.00 11.46 1.35
C GLU A 416 5.08 12.67 1.52
N ASN A 417 5.50 13.84 1.04
CA ASN A 417 4.67 15.04 1.05
C ASN A 417 4.15 15.32 -0.36
N ARG A 418 2.83 15.42 -0.48
CA ARG A 418 2.12 15.81 -1.70
C ARG A 418 1.65 17.23 -1.58
N ARG A 419 2.00 18.05 -2.57
CA ARG A 419 1.55 19.44 -2.64
C ARG A 419 0.67 19.61 -3.87
N LYS A 420 -0.52 20.19 -3.71
CA LYS A 420 -1.43 20.47 -4.83
C LYS A 420 -1.17 21.82 -5.46
N THR A 421 -1.07 22.86 -4.64
CA THR A 421 -0.87 24.23 -5.10
C THR A 421 0.57 24.46 -5.55
N GLY A 422 0.75 24.94 -6.77
CA GLY A 422 2.08 25.19 -7.35
C GLY A 422 2.86 23.96 -7.77
N ASN A 423 2.21 22.79 -7.75
CA ASN A 423 2.77 21.55 -8.25
C ASN A 423 2.28 21.29 -9.68
N LYS A 424 3.10 20.59 -10.47
CA LYS A 424 2.78 20.22 -11.85
C LYS A 424 1.88 18.97 -11.89
N TRP A 425 2.37 17.84 -11.38
CA TRP A 425 1.72 16.55 -11.53
C TRP A 425 0.65 16.24 -10.47
N ASN A 426 0.71 16.88 -9.28
CA ASN A 426 -0.31 16.74 -8.25
C ASN A 426 -1.38 17.85 -8.25
N SER A 427 -1.39 18.75 -9.26
CA SER A 427 -2.35 19.86 -9.34
C SER A 427 -3.82 19.40 -9.36
N TYR A 428 -4.10 18.26 -9.91
CA TYR A 428 -5.42 17.63 -9.92
C TYR A 428 -5.55 16.49 -8.89
N GLY A 429 -4.52 16.26 -8.08
CA GLY A 429 -4.56 15.26 -7.01
C GLY A 429 -5.68 15.53 -5.99
N PRO A 430 -6.07 14.53 -5.19
CA PRO A 430 -7.22 14.64 -4.27
C PRO A 430 -7.04 15.72 -3.21
N GLY A 431 -5.81 15.91 -2.69
CA GLY A 431 -5.50 16.84 -1.62
C GLY A 431 -4.03 17.16 -1.53
N GLN A 432 -3.59 17.63 -0.35
CA GLN A 432 -2.18 17.91 -0.04
C GLN A 432 -1.86 17.56 1.42
N GLY A 433 -0.58 17.31 1.69
CA GLY A 433 -0.04 16.94 3.01
C GLY A 433 0.82 15.69 2.94
N MET A 434 1.17 15.15 4.10
CA MET A 434 1.96 13.94 4.21
C MET A 434 1.10 12.70 4.00
N LEU A 435 1.45 11.89 3.01
CA LEU A 435 0.94 10.52 2.87
C LEU A 435 1.84 9.54 3.61
N VAL A 436 1.24 8.55 4.20
CA VAL A 436 1.93 7.47 4.91
C VAL A 436 1.46 6.15 4.33
N PHE A 437 2.40 5.37 3.82
CA PHE A 437 2.11 4.04 3.27
C PHE A 437 2.74 2.97 4.14
N ARG A 438 1.97 1.94 4.49
CA ARG A 438 2.50 0.70 5.04
C ARG A 438 2.87 -0.21 3.88
N VAL A 439 4.10 -0.71 3.90
CA VAL A 439 4.65 -1.63 2.90
C VAL A 439 5.02 -2.93 3.59
N ASP A 440 4.55 -4.04 3.03
CA ASP A 440 4.93 -5.39 3.47
C ASP A 440 5.63 -6.13 2.33
N SER A 441 6.91 -6.39 2.48
CA SER A 441 7.75 -7.18 1.58
C SER A 441 8.22 -8.49 2.20
N THR A 442 7.58 -8.96 3.27
CA THR A 442 7.87 -10.24 3.93
C THR A 442 7.63 -11.43 3.02
N SER A 443 6.67 -11.32 2.10
CA SER A 443 6.41 -12.27 1.03
C SER A 443 6.63 -11.63 -0.33
N THR A 444 7.38 -12.30 -1.20
CA THR A 444 7.57 -11.86 -2.59
C THR A 444 6.42 -12.25 -3.50
N ALA A 445 5.60 -13.23 -3.13
CA ALA A 445 4.56 -13.78 -3.98
C ALA A 445 3.48 -12.74 -4.39
N PRO A 446 2.91 -11.91 -3.51
CA PRO A 446 1.94 -10.89 -3.91
C PRO A 446 2.55 -9.85 -4.87
N TRP A 447 3.80 -9.46 -4.63
CA TRP A 447 4.54 -8.53 -5.48
C TRP A 447 4.83 -9.11 -6.86
N SER A 448 5.20 -10.41 -6.92
CA SER A 448 5.47 -11.09 -8.19
C SER A 448 4.22 -11.49 -8.93
N SER A 449 3.07 -11.49 -8.29
CA SER A 449 1.82 -11.95 -8.87
C SER A 449 0.81 -10.84 -9.12
N ASN A 450 1.22 -9.58 -9.07
CA ASN A 450 0.36 -8.40 -9.23
C ASN A 450 -0.88 -8.43 -8.31
N LYS A 451 -0.69 -8.89 -7.04
CA LYS A 451 -1.77 -9.09 -6.05
C LYS A 451 -1.49 -8.37 -4.74
N ILE A 452 -0.76 -7.27 -4.78
CA ILE A 452 -0.32 -6.57 -3.56
C ILE A 452 -1.50 -6.05 -2.73
N ASN A 453 -2.62 -5.74 -3.36
CA ASN A 453 -3.82 -5.22 -2.71
C ASN A 453 -5.09 -6.04 -2.98
N SER A 454 -4.98 -7.32 -3.33
CA SER A 454 -6.15 -8.17 -3.58
C SER A 454 -6.78 -8.78 -2.31
N ASN A 455 -6.14 -8.67 -1.15
CA ASN A 455 -6.72 -9.16 0.11
C ASN A 455 -7.01 -8.00 1.05
N PRO A 456 -8.28 -7.63 1.30
CA PRO A 456 -8.62 -6.51 2.16
C PRO A 456 -8.22 -6.70 3.63
N ALA A 457 -8.01 -7.95 4.07
CA ALA A 457 -7.51 -8.24 5.40
C ALA A 457 -5.99 -8.07 5.53
N HIS A 458 -5.25 -8.01 4.43
CA HIS A 458 -3.80 -7.87 4.40
C HIS A 458 -3.32 -7.28 3.07
N ASN A 459 -3.32 -5.96 2.96
CA ASN A 459 -2.76 -5.26 1.82
C ASN A 459 -1.23 -5.15 1.97
N TYR A 460 -0.47 -5.51 0.93
CA TYR A 460 1.00 -5.40 0.95
C TYR A 460 1.51 -3.99 0.64
N TYR A 461 0.62 -3.12 0.13
CA TYR A 461 0.87 -1.69 -0.04
C TYR A 461 -0.39 -0.90 0.33
N GLN A 462 -0.44 -0.37 1.53
CA GLN A 462 -1.63 0.26 2.08
C GLN A 462 -1.40 1.72 2.44
N LEU A 463 -2.28 2.60 1.97
CA LEU A 463 -2.35 3.98 2.44
C LEU A 463 -2.93 4.04 3.87
N VAL A 464 -2.14 4.55 4.81
CA VAL A 464 -2.59 4.87 6.18
C VAL A 464 -3.26 6.23 6.15
N ARG A 465 -4.57 6.29 6.32
CA ARG A 465 -5.38 7.48 6.07
C ARG A 465 -5.69 8.27 7.34
N ALA A 466 -5.40 9.58 7.35
CA ALA A 466 -5.86 10.47 8.41
C ALA A 466 -7.40 10.57 8.48
N SER A 467 -8.08 10.34 7.34
CA SER A 467 -9.55 10.32 7.25
C SER A 467 -10.19 9.17 8.03
N TYR A 468 -9.42 8.18 8.45
CA TYR A 468 -9.90 6.95 9.05
C TYR A 468 -10.83 6.14 8.12
N ASN A 469 -10.84 4.83 8.25
CA ASN A 469 -11.52 3.91 7.33
C ASN A 469 -12.97 4.32 7.04
N GLY A 470 -13.30 4.46 5.76
CA GLY A 470 -14.67 4.65 5.28
C GLY A 470 -15.02 6.03 4.75
N SER A 471 -14.10 7.00 4.74
CA SER A 471 -14.33 8.25 4.01
C SER A 471 -14.19 8.00 2.50
N SER A 472 -15.18 8.44 1.71
CA SER A 472 -15.08 8.51 0.25
C SER A 472 -14.30 9.76 -0.20
N ASP A 473 -13.89 10.62 0.73
CA ASP A 473 -13.14 11.85 0.47
C ASP A 473 -11.65 11.58 0.61
N SER A 474 -11.00 11.22 -0.49
CA SER A 474 -9.56 11.01 -0.54
C SER A 474 -8.75 12.28 -0.28
N GLY A 475 -9.33 13.47 -0.44
CA GLY A 475 -8.70 14.74 -0.06
C GLY A 475 -8.42 14.87 1.44
N SER A 476 -9.06 14.08 2.28
CA SER A 476 -8.86 14.06 3.73
C SER A 476 -7.88 12.98 4.22
N ASP A 477 -7.24 12.24 3.33
CA ASP A 477 -6.28 11.19 3.67
C ASP A 477 -4.93 11.68 4.21
N PRO A 478 -4.38 12.82 3.77
CA PRO A 478 -3.06 13.27 4.23
C PRO A 478 -3.03 13.76 5.67
N PHE A 479 -1.83 13.73 6.27
CA PHE A 479 -1.52 14.29 7.58
C PHE A 479 -0.81 15.66 7.44
N PRO A 480 -1.07 16.67 8.31
CA PRO A 480 -2.20 16.70 9.26
C PRO A 480 -3.53 16.81 8.52
N GLY A 481 -3.52 17.24 7.24
CA GLY A 481 -4.62 17.35 6.31
C GLY A 481 -5.81 18.13 6.84
N THR A 482 -6.94 18.01 6.16
CA THR A 482 -8.20 18.69 6.52
C THR A 482 -8.79 18.19 7.85
N ARG A 483 -8.35 17.02 8.32
CA ARG A 483 -8.76 16.43 9.61
C ARG A 483 -7.90 16.90 10.78
N ASN A 484 -6.82 17.64 10.52
CA ASN A 484 -5.87 18.12 11.53
C ASN A 484 -5.36 17.00 12.45
N VAL A 485 -4.98 15.85 11.85
CA VAL A 485 -4.41 14.72 12.59
C VAL A 485 -2.92 14.96 12.76
N THR A 486 -2.52 15.40 13.93
CA THR A 486 -1.16 15.89 14.20
C THR A 486 -0.25 14.86 14.86
N SER A 487 -0.71 13.62 15.03
CA SER A 487 0.09 12.53 15.63
C SER A 487 -0.26 11.21 14.98
N LEU A 488 0.76 10.39 14.74
CA LEU A 488 0.64 9.03 14.21
C LEU A 488 1.65 8.13 14.93
N THR A 489 1.17 7.34 15.86
CA THR A 489 1.96 6.42 16.69
C THR A 489 1.30 5.05 16.70
N ALA A 490 1.91 4.10 17.37
CA ALA A 490 1.30 2.79 17.55
C ALA A 490 -0.03 2.84 18.34
N GLU A 491 -0.31 3.93 19.08
CA GLU A 491 -1.50 4.06 19.94
C GLU A 491 -2.57 4.98 19.38
N THR A 492 -2.28 5.70 18.30
CA THR A 492 -3.25 6.58 17.65
C THR A 492 -4.24 5.79 16.79
N SER A 493 -5.27 6.45 16.35
CA SER A 493 -6.19 5.97 15.33
C SER A 493 -6.27 7.00 14.21
N PRO A 494 -5.74 6.67 13.02
CA PRO A 494 -5.10 5.42 12.63
C PRO A 494 -3.80 5.13 13.41
N ALA A 495 -3.38 3.87 13.45
CA ALA A 495 -2.20 3.44 14.18
C ALA A 495 -1.00 3.18 13.25
N LEU A 496 0.19 3.54 13.69
CA LEU A 496 1.44 3.17 13.03
C LEU A 496 1.87 1.78 13.52
N LYS A 497 1.26 0.74 12.96
CA LYS A 497 1.53 -0.67 13.29
C LYS A 497 1.60 -1.54 12.04
N GLY A 498 2.46 -2.54 12.06
CA GLY A 498 2.47 -3.61 11.08
C GLY A 498 1.24 -4.51 11.19
N TRP A 499 1.06 -5.39 10.23
CA TRP A 499 -0.08 -6.33 10.19
C TRP A 499 -0.13 -7.26 11.39
N GLY A 500 1.03 -7.72 11.87
CA GLY A 500 1.16 -8.51 13.10
C GLY A 500 0.97 -7.73 14.39
N GLY A 501 0.67 -6.43 14.32
CA GLY A 501 0.55 -5.55 15.48
C GLY A 501 1.89 -5.02 15.99
N ALA A 502 2.99 -5.33 15.32
CA ALA A 502 4.31 -4.80 15.64
C ALA A 502 4.34 -3.28 15.43
N ALA A 503 4.88 -2.54 16.38
CA ALA A 503 5.08 -1.10 16.28
C ALA A 503 6.50 -0.78 15.78
N PRO A 504 6.73 0.35 15.10
CA PRO A 504 8.07 0.83 14.84
C PRO A 504 8.74 1.31 16.12
N GLU A 505 10.06 1.49 16.08
CA GLU A 505 10.84 2.08 17.18
C GLU A 505 10.43 3.54 17.44
N PHE A 506 9.90 4.20 16.42
CA PHE A 506 9.56 5.62 16.44
C PHE A 506 8.10 5.86 16.11
N GLY A 507 7.51 6.85 16.76
CA GLY A 507 6.21 7.41 16.41
C GLY A 507 6.34 8.85 15.91
N LEU A 508 5.36 9.33 15.15
CA LEU A 508 5.26 10.71 14.71
C LEU A 508 4.37 11.49 15.65
N ASP A 509 4.87 12.66 16.04
CA ASP A 509 4.17 13.59 16.92
C ASP A 509 4.32 15.01 16.35
N SER A 510 3.41 15.90 16.71
CA SER A 510 3.48 17.31 16.30
C SER A 510 3.64 17.49 14.79
N ILE A 511 2.76 16.85 13.99
CA ILE A 511 2.75 17.01 12.53
C ILE A 511 2.06 18.33 12.17
N TRP A 512 2.74 19.21 11.40
CA TRP A 512 2.17 20.47 10.90
C TRP A 512 2.74 20.84 9.53
N GLU A 513 2.06 21.73 8.82
CA GLU A 513 2.48 22.24 7.53
C GLU A 513 2.82 23.74 7.64
N THR A 514 3.92 24.15 7.01
CA THR A 514 4.27 25.55 6.81
C THR A 514 4.83 25.72 5.40
N ASP A 515 4.24 26.61 4.62
CA ASP A 515 4.66 26.94 3.25
C ASP A 515 4.78 25.72 2.31
N GLY A 516 3.93 24.70 2.52
CA GLY A 516 3.93 23.48 1.75
C GLY A 516 5.00 22.47 2.16
N VAL A 517 5.72 22.72 3.25
CA VAL A 517 6.64 21.78 3.88
C VAL A 517 5.96 21.16 5.08
N ILE A 518 5.96 19.83 5.14
CA ILE A 518 5.49 19.12 6.33
C ILE A 518 6.64 19.04 7.33
N HIS A 519 6.34 19.42 8.56
CA HIS A 519 7.22 19.27 9.71
C HIS A 519 6.61 18.26 10.67
N PHE A 520 7.45 17.46 11.28
CA PHE A 520 7.00 16.50 12.30
C PHE A 520 8.13 16.16 13.24
N ARG A 521 7.76 15.73 14.44
CA ARG A 521 8.71 15.26 15.43
C ARG A 521 8.66 13.75 15.52
N ILE A 522 9.83 13.13 15.38
CA ILE A 522 10.03 11.70 15.66
C ILE A 522 10.39 11.55 17.12
N ARG A 523 9.60 10.75 17.82
CA ARG A 523 9.88 10.35 19.21
C ARG A 523 10.13 8.86 19.28
N PRO A 524 11.05 8.41 20.14
CA PRO A 524 11.16 7.00 20.45
C PRO A 524 9.80 6.50 20.95
N ASP A 525 9.43 5.32 20.55
CA ASP A 525 8.43 4.58 21.30
C ASP A 525 9.12 4.15 22.60
N ASN A 526 8.85 4.87 23.71
CA ASN A 526 9.47 4.64 25.00
C ASN A 526 9.10 3.28 25.62
N ARG A 527 8.37 2.46 24.88
CA ARG A 527 7.98 1.14 25.32
C ARG A 527 9.10 0.16 25.08
N THR A 528 9.59 -0.43 26.15
CA THR A 528 10.59 -1.49 26.04
C THR A 528 9.91 -2.81 25.72
N ARG A 529 10.37 -3.46 24.68
CA ARG A 529 10.00 -4.84 24.36
C ARG A 529 10.93 -5.79 25.09
N LYS A 530 10.34 -6.84 25.63
CA LYS A 530 11.05 -7.99 26.16
C LYS A 530 10.60 -9.21 25.36
N ILE A 531 11.53 -9.83 24.66
CA ILE A 531 11.27 -11.00 23.82
C ILE A 531 11.93 -12.20 24.48
N GLU A 532 11.18 -13.29 24.59
CA GLU A 532 11.67 -14.61 24.94
C GLU A 532 11.56 -15.52 23.72
N ASP A 533 12.70 -15.84 23.14
CA ASP A 533 12.82 -16.72 21.97
C ASP A 533 13.13 -18.17 22.34
N PHE A 534 13.29 -18.44 23.63
CA PHE A 534 13.58 -19.74 24.21
C PHE A 534 14.92 -20.40 23.77
N GLU A 535 15.71 -19.76 22.92
CA GLU A 535 16.94 -20.31 22.33
C GLU A 535 18.02 -20.65 23.37
N ASN A 536 18.02 -19.92 24.50
CA ASN A 536 18.97 -20.13 25.60
C ASN A 536 18.53 -21.18 26.62
N MET A 537 17.38 -21.82 26.42
CA MET A 537 16.84 -22.82 27.32
C MET A 537 17.26 -24.24 26.91
N SER A 538 17.58 -25.08 27.86
CA SER A 538 17.96 -26.47 27.59
C SER A 538 16.74 -27.31 27.19
N THR A 539 16.90 -28.17 26.18
CA THR A 539 15.89 -29.16 25.76
C THR A 539 15.91 -30.37 26.70
N THR A 540 15.35 -30.24 27.87
CA THR A 540 15.28 -31.35 28.83
C THR A 540 13.85 -31.59 29.25
N GLY A 541 13.26 -32.71 28.93
CA GLY A 541 12.03 -33.27 29.45
C GLY A 541 10.91 -32.30 29.90
N ARG A 542 9.76 -32.78 30.29
CA ARG A 542 8.67 -31.94 30.81
C ARG A 542 9.08 -31.22 32.08
N TYR A 543 8.86 -29.91 32.13
CA TYR A 543 9.15 -29.07 33.26
C TYR A 543 7.88 -28.79 34.07
N ASP A 544 7.97 -29.04 35.39
CA ASP A 544 7.12 -28.42 36.42
C ASP A 544 8.03 -27.58 37.33
N GLN A 545 8.93 -26.78 36.76
CA GLN A 545 9.93 -26.03 37.49
C GLN A 545 10.22 -24.68 36.84
N ASP A 546 10.86 -23.84 37.63
CA ASP A 546 11.30 -22.52 37.18
C ASP A 546 12.53 -22.62 36.28
N VAL A 547 12.46 -22.01 35.10
CA VAL A 547 13.55 -21.94 34.12
C VAL A 547 13.92 -20.48 33.86
N GLN A 548 15.21 -20.16 33.90
CA GLN A 548 15.69 -18.82 33.61
C GLN A 548 15.63 -18.56 32.11
N GLY A 549 14.87 -17.57 31.71
CA GLY A 549 14.82 -17.06 30.33
C GLY A 549 15.64 -15.80 30.14
N VAL A 550 15.54 -15.18 28.98
CA VAL A 550 16.30 -13.99 28.60
C VAL A 550 15.96 -12.80 29.50
N TRP A 551 14.68 -12.54 29.74
CA TRP A 551 14.24 -11.35 30.48
C TRP A 551 13.42 -11.66 31.75
N THR A 552 12.98 -12.91 31.93
CA THR A 552 12.21 -13.34 33.13
C THR A 552 12.54 -14.78 33.49
N LYS A 553 12.15 -15.14 34.69
CA LYS A 553 12.13 -16.52 35.13
C LYS A 553 10.76 -17.09 34.78
N TRP A 554 10.72 -18.22 34.11
CA TRP A 554 9.53 -18.91 33.69
C TRP A 554 9.18 -20.09 34.56
N THR A 555 7.93 -20.23 34.91
CA THR A 555 7.39 -21.45 35.47
C THR A 555 6.63 -22.20 34.40
N PHE A 556 7.08 -23.37 34.01
CA PHE A 556 6.40 -24.27 33.09
C PHE A 556 5.50 -25.24 33.86
N SER A 557 4.30 -25.51 33.35
CA SER A 557 3.44 -26.59 33.83
C SER A 557 2.98 -27.42 32.64
N ASN A 558 3.34 -28.70 32.66
CA ASN A 558 3.07 -29.65 31.57
C ASN A 558 3.53 -29.16 30.17
N ALA A 559 4.61 -28.38 30.14
CA ALA A 559 5.23 -27.83 28.92
C ALA A 559 6.73 -28.16 28.90
N GLN A 560 7.34 -28.14 27.74
CA GLN A 560 8.78 -28.43 27.57
C GLN A 560 9.39 -27.64 26.42
N VAL A 561 10.67 -27.29 26.56
CA VAL A 561 11.44 -26.76 25.42
C VAL A 561 11.85 -27.93 24.53
N VAL A 562 11.65 -27.77 23.23
CA VAL A 562 12.01 -28.76 22.20
C VAL A 562 12.83 -28.07 21.11
N GLU A 563 13.77 -28.82 20.55
CA GLU A 563 14.51 -28.39 19.35
C GLU A 563 13.74 -28.80 18.10
N THR A 564 13.53 -27.88 17.18
CA THR A 564 12.90 -28.12 15.88
C THR A 564 13.88 -28.78 14.91
N ALA A 565 13.40 -29.29 13.79
CA ALA A 565 14.25 -29.84 12.72
C ALA A 565 15.22 -28.81 12.11
N GLN A 566 14.95 -27.52 12.32
CA GLN A 566 15.81 -26.39 11.89
C GLN A 566 16.81 -25.96 12.96
N GLY A 567 16.85 -26.62 14.11
CA GLY A 567 17.73 -26.31 15.22
C GLY A 567 17.27 -25.13 16.08
N GLN A 568 16.01 -24.69 15.98
CA GLN A 568 15.43 -23.64 16.82
C GLN A 568 14.78 -24.25 18.07
N HIS A 569 14.85 -23.55 19.18
CA HIS A 569 14.17 -23.94 20.42
C HIS A 569 12.78 -23.31 20.51
N LYS A 570 11.75 -24.11 20.78
CA LYS A 570 10.37 -23.66 20.97
C LYS A 570 9.75 -24.37 22.18
N VAL A 571 8.71 -23.79 22.75
CA VAL A 571 8.00 -24.44 23.85
C VAL A 571 6.86 -25.28 23.31
N ALA A 572 6.94 -26.59 23.51
CA ALA A 572 5.86 -27.53 23.20
C ALA A 572 4.82 -27.51 24.32
N MET A 573 3.56 -27.19 23.96
CA MET A 573 2.41 -27.18 24.86
C MET A 573 1.33 -28.14 24.36
N VAL A 574 0.60 -28.74 25.26
CA VAL A 574 -0.60 -29.55 25.02
C VAL A 574 -1.78 -28.96 25.80
N LYS A 575 -2.98 -29.46 25.57
CA LYS A 575 -4.17 -29.05 26.35
C LYS A 575 -3.89 -29.11 27.85
N GLY A 576 -4.11 -28.01 28.56
CA GLY A 576 -3.89 -27.84 29.99
C GLY A 576 -2.48 -27.38 30.38
N SER A 577 -1.56 -27.24 29.42
CA SER A 577 -0.24 -26.66 29.69
C SER A 577 -0.33 -25.17 30.00
N SER A 578 0.61 -24.69 30.82
CA SER A 578 0.79 -23.24 31.04
C SER A 578 2.25 -22.82 31.12
N LEU A 579 2.49 -21.54 30.75
CA LEU A 579 3.73 -20.81 30.91
C LEU A 579 3.46 -19.58 31.77
N THR A 580 4.19 -19.41 32.87
CA THR A 580 3.99 -18.27 33.76
C THR A 580 5.30 -17.49 33.94
N THR A 581 5.28 -16.17 33.82
CA THR A 581 6.42 -15.30 34.08
C THR A 581 6.61 -15.11 35.59
N ALA A 582 7.81 -14.73 36.04
CA ALA A 582 7.96 -14.06 37.33
C ALA A 582 7.16 -12.73 37.32
N ALA A 583 6.88 -12.17 38.48
CA ALA A 583 6.29 -10.85 38.61
C ALA A 583 7.20 -9.80 37.92
N ILE A 584 6.63 -8.95 37.09
CA ILE A 584 7.35 -7.90 36.36
C ILE A 584 7.31 -6.64 37.22
N PRO A 585 8.43 -6.30 37.93
CA PRO A 585 8.35 -5.40 39.07
C PRO A 585 8.24 -3.92 38.74
N HIS A 586 8.66 -3.48 37.54
CA HIS A 586 8.73 -2.07 37.18
C HIS A 586 8.06 -1.81 35.83
N GLY A 587 7.38 -0.67 35.73
CA GLY A 587 6.64 -0.27 34.57
C GLY A 587 5.32 -1.03 34.39
N TRP A 588 4.54 -0.60 33.42
CA TRP A 588 3.24 -1.18 33.11
C TRP A 588 3.32 -2.08 31.89
N ILE A 589 2.75 -3.25 31.96
CA ILE A 589 2.61 -4.12 30.83
C ILE A 589 1.36 -3.65 30.06
N GLU A 590 1.51 -3.33 28.78
CA GLU A 590 0.40 -2.90 27.92
C GLU A 590 -0.11 -4.01 27.04
N ASN A 591 0.80 -4.79 26.48
CA ASN A 591 0.48 -5.85 25.53
C ASN A 591 1.39 -7.05 25.75
N ALA A 592 0.86 -8.23 25.44
CA ALA A 592 1.65 -9.45 25.27
C ALA A 592 1.27 -10.13 23.96
N SER A 593 2.26 -10.68 23.28
CA SER A 593 2.06 -11.46 22.07
C SER A 593 2.99 -12.66 22.03
N PHE A 594 2.64 -13.69 21.28
CA PHE A 594 3.47 -14.86 21.05
C PHE A 594 3.09 -15.55 19.76
N GLU A 595 4.04 -16.25 19.19
CA GLU A 595 3.84 -17.04 17.99
C GLU A 595 3.42 -18.45 18.34
N VAL A 596 2.46 -19.01 17.62
CA VAL A 596 1.98 -20.38 17.78
C VAL A 596 2.02 -21.10 16.45
N THR A 597 2.77 -22.20 16.38
CA THR A 597 2.72 -23.15 15.28
C THR A 597 1.90 -24.37 15.72
N ASN A 598 0.77 -24.61 15.06
CA ASN A 598 -0.13 -25.71 15.38
C ASN A 598 -0.07 -26.80 14.32
N ASN A 599 0.77 -27.79 14.55
CA ASN A 599 0.85 -29.01 13.73
C ASN A 599 0.05 -30.18 14.33
N SER A 600 -0.77 -29.93 15.37
CA SER A 600 -1.62 -30.96 16.00
C SER A 600 -2.88 -31.25 15.16
N GLY A 601 -3.60 -32.30 15.50
CA GLY A 601 -4.81 -32.72 14.79
C GLY A 601 -6.06 -31.88 15.06
N SER A 602 -5.99 -30.85 15.92
CA SER A 602 -7.15 -30.03 16.30
C SER A 602 -6.81 -28.57 16.51
N THR A 603 -7.80 -27.68 16.36
CA THR A 603 -7.66 -26.25 16.67
C THR A 603 -7.31 -26.05 18.13
N ALA A 604 -6.25 -25.32 18.41
CA ALA A 604 -5.81 -24.99 19.75
C ALA A 604 -6.32 -23.59 20.16
N PHE A 605 -6.79 -23.46 21.40
CA PHE A 605 -7.26 -22.20 21.98
C PHE A 605 -6.41 -21.82 23.19
N PHE A 606 -6.05 -20.56 23.23
CA PHE A 606 -5.19 -19.97 24.24
C PHE A 606 -5.91 -18.88 25.01
N GLN A 607 -5.60 -18.80 26.29
CA GLN A 607 -6.03 -17.73 27.19
C GLN A 607 -4.79 -17.16 27.87
N LEU A 608 -4.67 -15.83 27.84
CA LEU A 608 -3.69 -15.14 28.65
C LEU A 608 -4.37 -14.61 29.91
N GLN A 609 -3.73 -14.82 31.05
CA GLN A 609 -4.18 -14.35 32.35
C GLN A 609 -3.09 -13.46 32.94
N ALA A 610 -3.50 -12.44 33.66
CA ALA A 610 -2.61 -11.59 34.46
C ALA A 610 -2.94 -11.73 35.92
N GLU A 611 -1.90 -11.97 36.75
CA GLU A 611 -2.02 -12.03 38.20
C GLU A 611 -1.34 -10.80 38.82
N LYS A 612 -2.11 -10.08 39.62
CA LYS A 612 -1.62 -8.97 40.41
C LYS A 612 -2.16 -9.09 41.82
N ASP A 613 -1.28 -9.07 42.82
CA ASP A 613 -1.66 -9.11 44.24
C ASP A 613 -2.58 -10.31 44.59
N GLY A 614 -2.36 -11.45 43.94
CA GLY A 614 -3.15 -12.67 44.12
C GLY A 614 -4.48 -12.70 43.37
N VAL A 615 -4.81 -11.65 42.59
CA VAL A 615 -6.01 -11.57 41.78
C VAL A 615 -5.70 -11.92 40.31
N MET A 616 -6.35 -12.96 39.82
CA MET A 616 -6.25 -13.39 38.41
C MET A 616 -7.29 -12.67 37.55
N THR A 617 -6.83 -12.08 36.46
CA THR A 617 -7.69 -11.41 35.47
C THR A 617 -7.44 -12.01 34.09
N VAL A 618 -8.51 -12.37 33.38
CA VAL A 618 -8.41 -12.87 31.99
C VAL A 618 -8.25 -11.68 31.04
N MET A 619 -7.23 -11.76 30.19
CA MET A 619 -6.94 -10.73 29.20
C MET A 619 -7.73 -10.92 27.94
N SER A 620 -8.05 -9.81 27.27
CA SER A 620 -8.71 -9.82 25.96
C SER A 620 -7.69 -9.74 24.84
N THR A 621 -7.95 -10.42 23.73
CA THR A 621 -7.23 -10.20 22.48
C THR A 621 -7.46 -8.79 21.95
N THR A 622 -6.68 -8.37 20.99
CA THR A 622 -6.88 -7.07 20.31
C THR A 622 -8.26 -6.95 19.65
N THR A 623 -8.92 -8.07 19.35
CA THR A 623 -10.29 -8.14 18.80
C THR A 623 -11.38 -8.23 19.87
N GLY A 624 -11.01 -8.22 21.16
CA GLY A 624 -11.96 -8.23 22.28
C GLY A 624 -12.37 -9.63 22.79
N SER A 625 -11.88 -10.72 22.18
CA SER A 625 -12.13 -12.08 22.67
C SER A 625 -11.22 -12.41 23.88
N THR A 626 -11.71 -13.24 24.81
CA THR A 626 -10.90 -13.78 25.91
C THR A 626 -10.17 -15.09 25.54
N LEU A 627 -10.41 -15.60 24.34
CA LEU A 627 -9.73 -16.76 23.77
C LEU A 627 -9.19 -16.44 22.40
N ALA A 628 -7.97 -16.83 22.12
CA ALA A 628 -7.36 -16.78 20.81
C ALA A 628 -7.18 -18.20 20.27
N SER A 629 -7.40 -18.42 18.98
CA SER A 629 -7.33 -19.75 18.37
C SER A 629 -6.32 -19.82 17.24
N VAL A 630 -5.72 -21.00 17.06
CA VAL A 630 -4.85 -21.32 15.93
C VAL A 630 -5.30 -22.64 15.31
N SER A 631 -5.65 -22.60 14.05
CA SER A 631 -6.11 -23.78 13.30
C SER A 631 -4.98 -24.77 13.06
N THR A 632 -5.33 -26.04 12.87
CA THR A 632 -4.39 -27.09 12.47
C THR A 632 -3.63 -26.71 11.19
N GLY A 633 -2.31 -26.96 11.17
CA GLY A 633 -1.44 -26.70 10.03
C GLY A 633 -1.08 -25.23 9.84
N SER A 634 -1.39 -24.34 10.78
CA SER A 634 -1.10 -22.90 10.67
C SER A 634 -0.13 -22.40 11.75
N THR A 635 0.59 -21.33 11.39
CA THR A 635 1.36 -20.50 12.33
C THR A 635 0.68 -19.16 12.43
N SER A 636 0.46 -18.67 13.64
CA SER A 636 -0.19 -17.38 13.90
C SER A 636 0.42 -16.68 15.09
N ARG A 637 0.51 -15.35 15.03
CA ARG A 637 0.86 -14.51 16.16
C ARG A 637 -0.40 -14.09 16.91
N LEU A 638 -0.49 -14.42 18.17
CA LEU A 638 -1.60 -14.08 19.04
C LEU A 638 -1.26 -12.84 19.86
N ASN A 639 -2.18 -11.86 19.91
CA ASN A 639 -1.97 -10.57 20.57
C ASN A 639 -3.04 -10.32 21.63
N PHE A 640 -2.62 -9.94 22.82
CA PHE A 640 -3.48 -9.63 23.96
C PHE A 640 -3.21 -8.24 24.50
N LYS A 641 -4.29 -7.51 24.83
CA LYS A 641 -4.22 -6.24 25.54
C LYS A 641 -4.15 -6.48 27.03
N ILE A 642 -3.24 -5.79 27.69
CA ILE A 642 -3.08 -5.83 29.13
C ILE A 642 -3.35 -4.42 29.68
N PRO A 643 -4.37 -4.20 30.49
CA PRO A 643 -4.73 -2.86 30.95
C PRO A 643 -3.74 -2.39 32.03
N ASN A 644 -2.66 -1.71 31.63
CA ASN A 644 -1.69 -1.00 32.50
C ASN A 644 -1.46 -1.62 33.89
N LEU A 645 -1.05 -2.88 33.93
CA LEU A 645 -0.80 -3.60 35.18
C LEU A 645 0.70 -3.55 35.51
N GLU A 646 1.03 -2.95 36.68
CA GLU A 646 2.35 -2.95 37.25
C GLU A 646 2.49 -4.15 38.20
N ASN A 647 3.73 -4.66 38.36
CA ASN A 647 4.05 -5.79 39.23
C ASN A 647 3.17 -7.03 39.00
N THR A 648 3.07 -7.42 37.73
CA THR A 648 2.11 -8.43 37.25
C THR A 648 2.84 -9.67 36.75
N ARG A 649 2.32 -10.85 37.05
CA ARG A 649 2.70 -12.12 36.43
C ARG A 649 1.76 -12.38 35.24
N LEU A 650 2.30 -12.87 34.15
CA LEU A 650 1.52 -13.32 33.00
C LEU A 650 1.50 -14.84 32.95
N MET A 651 0.33 -15.42 32.78
CA MET A 651 0.15 -16.87 32.61
C MET A 651 -0.56 -17.16 31.29
N LEU A 652 0.15 -17.77 30.35
CA LEU A 652 -0.39 -18.30 29.12
C LEU A 652 -0.89 -19.74 29.37
N VAL A 653 -2.14 -20.00 29.02
CA VAL A 653 -2.76 -21.33 29.21
C VAL A 653 -3.33 -21.82 27.87
N GLN A 654 -2.98 -23.05 27.47
CA GLN A 654 -3.66 -23.74 26.39
C GLN A 654 -4.93 -24.39 26.92
N LYS A 655 -6.07 -23.79 26.65
CA LYS A 655 -7.38 -24.21 27.20
C LYS A 655 -7.96 -25.44 26.51
N THR A 656 -7.79 -25.51 25.19
CA THR A 656 -8.28 -26.63 24.37
C THR A 656 -7.26 -26.98 23.29
N GLY A 657 -7.45 -28.10 22.63
CA GLY A 657 -6.56 -28.63 21.62
C GLY A 657 -6.25 -30.09 21.88
N ASP A 658 -5.23 -30.62 21.24
CA ASP A 658 -4.78 -31.98 21.42
C ASP A 658 -4.08 -32.14 22.80
N SER A 659 -4.30 -33.27 23.44
CA SER A 659 -3.68 -33.63 24.73
C SER A 659 -2.36 -34.38 24.56
N THR A 660 -2.04 -34.84 23.37
CA THR A 660 -0.87 -35.67 23.06
C THR A 660 0.03 -35.07 22.02
N SER A 661 -0.54 -34.40 20.99
CA SER A 661 0.22 -33.74 19.95
C SER A 661 0.40 -32.26 20.27
N PRO A 662 1.63 -31.80 20.54
CA PRO A 662 1.85 -30.43 21.00
C PRO A 662 1.71 -29.40 19.90
N VAL A 663 1.37 -28.18 20.30
CA VAL A 663 1.65 -26.95 19.56
C VAL A 663 2.97 -26.36 20.03
N HIS A 664 3.58 -25.53 19.22
CA HIS A 664 4.87 -24.90 19.53
C HIS A 664 4.71 -23.40 19.70
N ILE A 665 5.15 -22.90 20.85
CA ILE A 665 5.15 -21.46 21.21
C ILE A 665 6.56 -20.91 21.01
N ASP A 666 6.63 -19.70 20.46
CA ASP A 666 7.87 -18.99 20.22
C ASP A 666 7.66 -17.46 20.37
N ASN A 667 8.78 -16.72 20.48
CA ASN A 667 8.79 -15.26 20.44
C ASN A 667 7.77 -14.61 21.38
N PHE A 668 7.74 -15.08 22.65
CA PHE A 668 6.85 -14.47 23.65
C PHE A 668 7.33 -13.06 23.97
N THR A 669 6.57 -12.08 23.53
CA THR A 669 6.92 -10.67 23.60
C THR A 669 5.97 -9.95 24.53
N ILE A 670 6.52 -9.14 25.45
CA ILE A 670 5.72 -8.12 26.15
C ILE A 670 6.16 -6.73 25.70
N VAL A 671 5.20 -5.83 25.64
CA VAL A 671 5.44 -4.40 25.57
C VAL A 671 5.23 -3.83 26.94
N LYS A 672 6.28 -3.23 27.48
CA LYS A 672 6.31 -2.68 28.82
C LYS A 672 6.56 -1.18 28.72
N ASP A 673 5.64 -0.37 29.26
CA ASP A 673 5.89 1.05 29.44
C ASP A 673 6.81 1.21 30.66
N TYR A 674 8.03 1.63 30.40
CA TYR A 674 8.93 1.99 31.48
C TYR A 674 8.58 3.37 32.00
N ILE A 675 8.23 3.44 33.27
CA ILE A 675 8.14 4.72 33.98
C ILE A 675 9.55 5.32 34.18
N ASP A 676 10.60 4.54 33.95
CA ASP A 676 11.96 5.00 34.04
C ASP A 676 12.35 5.85 32.84
N ALA A 677 12.47 7.14 33.15
CA ALA A 677 13.19 8.13 32.37
C ALA A 677 12.65 8.40 30.97
N VAL A 678 11.40 8.86 30.84
CA VAL A 678 11.22 9.96 29.89
C VAL A 678 12.05 11.12 30.46
N GLN A 679 13.26 11.27 29.96
CA GLN A 679 14.00 12.51 30.13
C GLN A 679 13.28 13.58 29.31
N GLY A 680 12.11 13.99 29.78
CA GLY A 680 11.46 15.18 29.28
C GLY A 680 12.35 16.36 29.66
N ILE A 681 13.11 16.89 28.71
CA ILE A 681 13.77 18.19 28.93
C ILE A 681 12.67 19.22 28.75
N TYR A 682 12.25 19.83 29.83
CA TYR A 682 11.35 20.97 29.84
C TYR A 682 12.22 22.22 29.86
N ALA A 683 12.01 23.14 28.92
CA ALA A 683 12.68 24.42 28.87
C ALA A 683 11.63 25.55 28.95
N ASP A 684 11.95 26.62 29.67
CA ASP A 684 11.22 27.86 29.51
C ASP A 684 11.53 28.50 28.13
N GLY A 685 10.66 29.33 27.63
CA GLY A 685 10.86 30.00 26.34
C GLY A 685 12.11 30.88 26.25
N THR A 686 12.81 31.11 27.38
CA THR A 686 14.04 31.95 27.46
C THR A 686 15.29 31.11 27.47
N GLY A 687 15.21 29.79 27.64
CA GLY A 687 16.34 28.86 27.70
C GLY A 687 17.13 28.88 29.00
N THR A 688 16.68 29.64 30.02
CA THR A 688 17.37 29.81 31.30
C THR A 688 16.94 28.81 32.37
N LEU A 689 15.73 28.24 32.25
CA LEU A 689 15.21 27.22 33.14
C LEU A 689 14.90 25.94 32.36
N ARG A 690 15.49 24.83 32.76
CA ARG A 690 15.23 23.50 32.19
C ARG A 690 15.00 22.51 33.32
N ALA A 691 14.16 21.51 33.09
CA ALA A 691 13.98 20.42 34.02
C ALA A 691 13.91 19.09 33.27
N THR A 692 14.41 18.06 33.89
CA THR A 692 14.31 16.67 33.46
C THR A 692 13.69 15.86 34.60
N VAL A 693 12.88 14.89 34.27
CA VAL A 693 12.29 13.96 35.23
C VAL A 693 12.86 12.59 34.96
N ALA A 694 13.66 12.07 35.90
CA ALA A 694 14.29 10.76 35.79
C ALA A 694 14.52 10.18 37.20
N ASP A 695 14.51 8.87 37.35
CA ASP A 695 14.88 8.12 38.56
C ASP A 695 14.18 8.62 39.86
N GLY A 696 12.88 8.95 39.73
CA GLY A 696 12.13 9.45 40.88
C GLY A 696 12.46 10.88 41.30
N MET A 697 13.17 11.64 40.47
CA MET A 697 13.63 12.99 40.75
C MET A 697 13.28 13.96 39.62
N VAL A 698 13.04 15.21 39.98
CA VAL A 698 12.99 16.34 39.05
C VAL A 698 14.36 17.03 39.10
N SER A 699 15.19 16.81 38.10
CA SER A 699 16.49 17.48 37.95
C SER A 699 16.31 18.79 37.20
N VAL A 700 16.77 19.89 37.76
CA VAL A 700 16.54 21.23 37.22
C VAL A 700 17.89 21.89 36.94
N LEU A 701 17.97 22.54 35.77
CA LEU A 701 19.06 23.45 35.43
C LEU A 701 18.51 24.90 35.45
N ALA A 702 19.11 25.72 36.29
CA ALA A 702 18.76 27.12 36.49
C ALA A 702 20.04 27.95 36.64
N SER A 703 19.93 29.25 36.88
CA SER A 703 21.11 30.04 37.22
C SER A 703 21.79 29.58 38.51
N PRO A 704 23.10 29.48 38.58
CA PRO A 704 23.83 29.13 39.82
C PRO A 704 23.34 29.94 41.02
N GLY A 705 23.09 29.26 42.14
CA GLY A 705 22.57 29.88 43.36
C GLY A 705 21.09 30.23 43.37
N ALA A 706 20.37 29.96 42.28
CA ALA A 706 18.94 30.24 42.22
C ALA A 706 18.14 29.29 43.14
N ALA A 707 17.15 29.84 43.85
CA ALA A 707 16.19 29.03 44.59
C ALA A 707 15.22 28.37 43.60
N VAL A 708 15.29 27.03 43.55
CA VAL A 708 14.42 26.19 42.71
C VAL A 708 13.29 25.65 43.60
N ARG A 709 12.03 25.84 43.16
CA ARG A 709 10.86 25.45 43.89
C ARG A 709 9.94 24.61 43.03
N LEU A 710 9.35 23.57 43.62
CA LEU A 710 8.38 22.68 43.00
C LEU A 710 7.02 22.88 43.66
N TYR A 711 6.02 23.21 42.90
CA TYR A 711 4.66 23.43 43.35
C TYR A 711 3.70 22.40 42.70
N ASP A 712 2.67 21.98 43.46
CA ASP A 712 1.53 21.28 42.86
C ASP A 712 0.63 22.24 42.07
N LEU A 713 -0.39 21.69 41.37
CA LEU A 713 -1.31 22.50 40.57
C LEU A 713 -2.25 23.42 41.44
N GLN A 714 -2.27 23.22 42.76
CA GLN A 714 -2.97 24.08 43.72
C GLN A 714 -2.05 25.19 44.24
N GLY A 715 -0.81 25.30 43.75
CA GLY A 715 0.16 26.28 44.15
C GLY A 715 0.84 26.03 45.50
N ARG A 716 0.67 24.85 46.08
CA ARG A 716 1.38 24.47 47.33
C ARG A 716 2.80 24.06 47.03
N LEU A 717 3.75 24.56 47.82
CA LEU A 717 5.15 24.16 47.74
C LEU A 717 5.32 22.69 48.16
N VAL A 718 5.85 21.88 47.25
CA VAL A 718 6.07 20.45 47.43
C VAL A 718 7.52 20.14 47.80
N ALA A 719 8.47 20.81 47.11
CA ALA A 719 9.89 20.65 47.37
C ALA A 719 10.65 21.92 46.99
N SER A 720 11.82 22.13 47.57
CA SER A 720 12.73 23.23 47.22
C SER A 720 14.19 22.83 47.36
N ALA A 721 15.04 23.39 46.50
CA ALA A 721 16.48 23.22 46.53
C ALA A 721 17.14 24.50 46.04
N THR A 722 18.44 24.65 46.26
CA THR A 722 19.25 25.72 45.67
C THR A 722 20.11 25.10 44.56
N ALA A 723 20.14 25.75 43.40
CA ALA A 723 21.02 25.32 42.31
C ALA A 723 22.50 25.48 42.70
N ASP A 724 23.30 24.47 42.44
CA ASP A 724 24.74 24.44 42.72
C ASP A 724 25.54 25.39 41.78
N SER A 725 26.86 25.32 41.90
CA SER A 725 27.76 26.14 41.05
C SER A 725 27.62 25.87 39.54
N ASP A 726 27.13 24.69 39.18
CA ASP A 726 26.86 24.28 37.79
C ASP A 726 25.41 24.57 37.35
N GLY A 727 24.64 25.23 38.24
CA GLY A 727 23.24 25.56 38.00
C GLY A 727 22.26 24.39 38.16
N ARG A 728 22.69 23.28 38.82
CA ARG A 728 21.86 22.08 38.94
C ARG A 728 21.19 22.00 40.31
N ALA A 729 19.95 21.57 40.34
CA ALA A 729 19.20 21.24 41.54
C ALA A 729 18.38 19.97 41.31
N ALA A 730 18.14 19.18 42.33
CA ALA A 730 17.31 17.99 42.28
C ALA A 730 16.20 18.07 43.33
N LEU A 731 14.99 17.74 42.94
CA LEU A 731 13.76 17.79 43.72
C LEU A 731 13.05 16.45 43.68
N ALA A 732 12.63 15.95 44.86
CA ALA A 732 11.88 14.69 44.94
C ALA A 732 10.42 14.99 45.32
N PRO A 733 9.45 14.95 44.42
CA PRO A 733 8.05 15.01 44.77
C PRO A 733 7.59 13.71 45.44
N ALA A 734 6.74 13.83 46.44
CA ALA A 734 6.25 12.68 47.21
C ALA A 734 5.21 11.80 46.47
N ALA A 735 4.69 12.28 45.36
CA ALA A 735 3.66 11.60 44.58
C ALA A 735 3.81 11.91 43.08
N ARG A 736 3.25 11.03 42.24
CA ARG A 736 3.11 11.27 40.80
C ARG A 736 2.11 12.37 40.53
N GLY A 737 2.35 13.18 39.52
CA GLY A 737 1.44 14.27 39.16
C GLY A 737 2.07 15.35 38.31
N CYS A 738 1.28 16.34 37.98
CA CYS A 738 1.74 17.56 37.33
C CYS A 738 2.23 18.56 38.38
N TYR A 739 3.40 19.12 38.14
CA TYR A 739 4.03 20.10 39.01
C TYR A 739 4.49 21.32 38.22
N ILE A 740 4.68 22.44 38.92
CA ILE A 740 5.30 23.64 38.40
C ILE A 740 6.65 23.83 39.06
N VAL A 741 7.72 23.81 38.25
CA VAL A 741 9.07 24.17 38.66
C VAL A 741 9.22 25.68 38.48
N SER A 742 9.72 26.39 39.49
CA SER A 742 9.98 27.83 39.43
C SER A 742 11.39 28.13 39.90
N ALA A 743 12.14 28.93 39.16
CA ALA A 743 13.46 29.46 39.53
C ALA A 743 13.76 30.76 38.76
N GLY A 744 14.37 31.75 39.45
CA GLY A 744 14.85 32.98 38.82
C GLY A 744 13.78 33.82 38.10
N GLY A 745 12.52 33.75 38.54
CA GLY A 745 11.40 34.47 37.89
C GLY A 745 10.76 33.71 36.73
N SER A 746 11.36 32.62 36.28
CA SER A 746 10.82 31.71 35.27
C SER A 746 10.11 30.52 35.91
N SER A 747 9.14 29.95 35.20
CA SER A 747 8.46 28.72 35.62
C SER A 747 8.14 27.84 34.44
N LEU A 748 8.13 26.53 34.66
CA LEU A 748 7.73 25.52 33.67
C LEU A 748 6.93 24.39 34.31
N LYS A 749 6.08 23.78 33.52
CA LYS A 749 5.25 22.65 33.96
C LYS A 749 6.04 21.35 33.72
N VAL A 750 6.10 20.50 34.73
CA VAL A 750 6.71 19.16 34.64
C VAL A 750 5.67 18.11 34.98
N LEU A 751 5.74 16.99 34.32
CA LEU A 751 4.90 15.83 34.58
C LEU A 751 5.77 14.75 35.23
N PHE A 752 5.56 14.52 36.51
CA PHE A 752 6.19 13.47 37.28
C PHE A 752 5.29 12.24 37.26
N ARG A 753 5.69 11.25 36.51
CA ARG A 753 4.91 10.02 36.26
C ARG A 753 5.33 8.87 37.15
#